data_7a555d8a86ea3f360e50b12a4bd58bf8
#
_entry.id   7a555d8a86ea3f360e50b12a4bd58bf8
#
_cell.length_a   1.000
_cell.length_b   1.000
_cell.length_c   1.000
_cell.angle_alpha   90.00
_cell.angle_beta   90.00
_cell.angle_gamma   90.00
#
_symmetry.space_group_name_H-M   'P 1'
#
loop_
_entity.id
_entity.type
_entity.pdbx_description
1 polymer ?
#
loop_
_entity_poly.entity_id
_entity_poly.type
_entity_poly.pdbx_seq_one_letter_code
_entity_poly.pdbx_strand_id
1 'polypeptide(L)'
;MSEKNGNVKLYYYQRVKKILHNERVHNMKKNITVKIISAAMAAAMAVSAGSVCVSAANNTASVSESAKESAMRSYLAKVKRRITVPAELSEFNYSVNNTYKTDCYTFKWTTPDGAKEHKELTVVIVGDIIISYSLQNYSSDNVFKQSLAKLSDEKLISKAKEHVKKLDPNIYTHLSYTISNINLFGENAVIELARLENGIKVSGNGGTVTINKNTGELVSFNLSYWDTDSFPSNSTAKSLSEVQNIIKDKTTLTPVYCIQHDWDKDEDKAVLLYRPDFSSNIDALTGKSSTFISDMNKDKGTSYYPFGFSYYDDMACEEEVADMASNDYGGVTFTEAELKEINADKNLLSKDKVTEMLRKDTYIALSPEYKLTDSSMSKIDDDYFYSLVYEAKTGTDSRNSVDVYLNAKTGAVESFSKYDSQNDLDSSKPYPVALNNKIAEKAAAHFYHGIFSQYKPSALNTAPSESYTYNNRTTYETSRLFVFDRYVNGVVVEGESICVEVTNRGEVKRCRYEYTDIKFPSVPKFDKDKAFSKLYSRQPPELVYQCYIAKDGKIKSYLTYTFDSYTLDSSYKVVSYYGYELYRSEKQNTNYTDISGIKQEEAIRTMARYGITLKSENGRFDPNGTVKYSEMLNLISSVTKQYIYYDFDDAVEDDSSISNTPVTNSLTARAFVETMGGAGFAKLSGIYKSPFTDVKLDNEYIGYIAIAKAMGFAKGTNGKFYPDHMLTRAEAMQLVYDYVKSLQ
;
A
#
# COMPACT_ATOMS: atom_id res chain seq x y z
N MET A 1 -28.54 4.22 -28.06
CA MET A 1 -27.86 5.03 -27.02
C MET A 1 -27.25 4.15 -25.91
N SER A 2 -27.04 2.85 -26.13
CA SER A 2 -26.47 1.93 -25.13
C SER A 2 -25.09 1.36 -25.50
N GLU A 3 -24.46 1.82 -26.56
CA GLU A 3 -23.17 1.28 -27.02
C GLU A 3 -21.96 2.20 -26.81
N LYS A 4 -22.15 3.44 -26.34
CA LYS A 4 -21.02 4.38 -26.17
C LYS A 4 -20.21 4.24 -24.90
N ASN A 5 -20.64 3.41 -23.96
CA ASN A 5 -19.99 3.31 -22.64
C ASN A 5 -19.00 2.14 -22.49
N GLY A 6 -18.92 1.24 -23.48
CA GLY A 6 -18.08 0.05 -23.37
C GLY A 6 -16.57 0.30 -23.45
N ASN A 7 -16.18 1.36 -24.01
CA ASN A 7 -14.88 1.42 -24.67
C ASN A 7 -13.88 2.44 -24.08
N VAL A 8 -14.28 3.43 -23.29
CA VAL A 8 -13.36 4.19 -22.41
C VAL A 8 -12.71 3.26 -21.40
N LYS A 9 -13.42 2.18 -21.07
CA LYS A 9 -13.00 1.08 -20.22
C LYS A 9 -11.85 0.27 -20.77
N LEU A 10 -11.84 -0.01 -22.08
CA LEU A 10 -10.77 -0.78 -22.67
C LEU A 10 -9.42 -0.02 -22.62
N TYR A 11 -9.46 1.32 -22.60
CA TYR A 11 -8.27 2.17 -22.48
C TYR A 11 -7.67 2.14 -21.08
N TYR A 12 -8.50 2.30 -20.02
CA TYR A 12 -8.05 2.11 -18.65
C TYR A 12 -7.68 0.65 -18.41
N TYR A 13 -8.46 -0.29 -18.92
CA TYR A 13 -8.19 -1.71 -18.81
C TYR A 13 -6.91 -2.12 -19.56
N GLN A 14 -6.69 -1.64 -20.77
CA GLN A 14 -5.45 -1.94 -21.50
C GLN A 14 -4.25 -1.16 -20.95
N ARG A 15 -4.44 0.05 -20.41
CA ARG A 15 -3.38 0.82 -19.76
C ARG A 15 -3.06 0.26 -18.37
N VAL A 16 -4.08 -0.10 -17.60
CA VAL A 16 -3.93 -0.84 -16.34
C VAL A 16 -3.48 -2.27 -16.63
N LYS A 17 -3.98 -2.94 -17.67
CA LYS A 17 -3.49 -4.27 -18.11
C LYS A 17 -2.06 -4.21 -18.65
N LYS A 18 -1.66 -3.13 -19.30
CA LYS A 18 -0.27 -2.91 -19.76
C LYS A 18 0.64 -2.49 -18.58
N ILE A 19 0.16 -1.69 -17.65
CA ILE A 19 0.83 -1.38 -16.40
C ILE A 19 0.86 -2.63 -15.49
N LEU A 20 -0.26 -3.34 -15.33
CA LEU A 20 -0.33 -4.58 -14.57
C LEU A 20 0.31 -5.78 -15.31
N HIS A 21 0.38 -5.79 -16.65
CA HIS A 21 1.11 -6.83 -17.38
C HIS A 21 2.63 -6.56 -17.34
N ASN A 22 3.05 -5.31 -17.43
CA ASN A 22 4.44 -4.94 -17.16
C ASN A 22 4.79 -5.11 -15.67
N GLU A 23 3.87 -4.79 -14.74
CA GLU A 23 4.00 -5.16 -13.34
C GLU A 23 3.86 -6.67 -13.12
N ARG A 24 3.09 -7.43 -13.93
CA ARG A 24 3.01 -8.90 -13.86
C ARG A 24 4.25 -9.59 -14.41
N VAL A 25 4.79 -9.17 -15.51
CA VAL A 25 6.07 -9.70 -16.01
C VAL A 25 7.21 -9.22 -15.11
N HIS A 26 7.12 -8.01 -14.57
CA HIS A 26 8.01 -7.50 -13.55
C HIS A 26 7.75 -8.19 -12.20
N ASN A 27 6.52 -8.48 -11.81
CA ASN A 27 6.15 -9.21 -10.60
C ASN A 27 6.24 -10.74 -10.74
N MET A 28 6.18 -11.34 -11.94
CA MET A 28 6.59 -12.73 -12.15
C MET A 28 8.13 -12.89 -12.16
N LYS A 29 8.84 -11.96 -12.73
CA LYS A 29 10.30 -11.82 -12.50
C LYS A 29 10.56 -11.38 -11.06
N LYS A 30 9.78 -10.51 -10.44
CA LYS A 30 9.79 -10.19 -9.01
C LYS A 30 9.31 -11.35 -8.14
N ASN A 31 8.45 -12.25 -8.52
CA ASN A 31 8.07 -13.41 -7.68
C ASN A 31 9.07 -14.55 -7.72
N ILE A 32 9.85 -14.66 -8.77
CA ILE A 32 11.10 -15.43 -8.76
C ILE A 32 12.21 -14.58 -8.10
N THR A 33 12.26 -13.29 -8.33
CA THR A 33 13.16 -12.31 -7.71
C THR A 33 12.65 -11.88 -6.33
N VAL A 34 11.37 -11.89 -5.95
CA VAL A 34 10.86 -11.63 -4.60
C VAL A 34 10.95 -12.86 -3.69
N LYS A 35 11.00 -14.06 -4.24
CA LYS A 35 11.53 -15.21 -3.46
C LYS A 35 13.06 -15.16 -3.29
N ILE A 36 13.76 -14.58 -4.22
CA ILE A 36 15.19 -14.24 -4.16
C ILE A 36 15.39 -12.88 -3.45
N ILE A 37 14.51 -11.92 -3.55
CA ILE A 37 14.55 -10.58 -2.93
C ILE A 37 13.90 -10.56 -1.54
N SER A 38 12.96 -11.44 -1.15
CA SER A 38 12.64 -11.62 0.28
C SER A 38 13.76 -12.35 1.02
N ALA A 39 14.47 -13.26 0.36
CA ALA A 39 15.76 -13.76 0.87
C ALA A 39 16.88 -12.72 0.71
N ALA A 40 16.89 -11.89 -0.33
CA ALA A 40 17.86 -10.83 -0.58
C ALA A 40 17.51 -9.50 0.10
N MET A 41 16.25 -9.17 0.45
CA MET A 41 15.92 -8.04 1.31
C MET A 41 16.12 -8.36 2.79
N ALA A 42 15.93 -9.60 3.21
CA ALA A 42 16.46 -10.03 4.51
C ALA A 42 18.00 -10.04 4.51
N ALA A 43 18.64 -10.37 3.40
CA ALA A 43 20.10 -10.29 3.21
C ALA A 43 20.56 -8.86 2.90
N ALA A 44 19.80 -8.01 2.20
CA ALA A 44 20.16 -6.60 1.94
C ALA A 44 19.88 -5.68 3.14
N MET A 45 18.94 -6.02 4.03
CA MET A 45 18.85 -5.39 5.35
C MET A 45 20.03 -5.81 6.26
N ALA A 46 20.64 -6.96 6.00
CA ALA A 46 21.88 -7.37 6.66
C ALA A 46 23.15 -6.88 5.94
N VAL A 47 23.11 -6.65 4.62
CA VAL A 47 24.24 -6.24 3.78
C VAL A 47 24.32 -4.71 3.61
N SER A 48 23.20 -3.96 3.71
CA SER A 48 23.26 -2.49 3.77
C SER A 48 23.86 -1.95 5.08
N ALA A 49 23.94 -2.79 6.14
CA ALA A 49 24.78 -2.52 7.29
C ALA A 49 26.28 -2.84 7.05
N GLY A 50 26.62 -3.54 5.98
CA GLY A 50 27.99 -4.01 5.71
C GLY A 50 28.71 -3.38 4.52
N SER A 51 28.05 -2.55 3.68
CA SER A 51 28.64 -2.11 2.40
C SER A 51 28.87 -0.60 2.25
N VAL A 52 28.72 0.19 3.30
CA VAL A 52 29.05 1.63 3.29
C VAL A 52 30.22 1.93 4.23
N CYS A 53 31.27 1.16 4.12
CA CYS A 53 32.54 1.43 4.81
C CYS A 53 33.68 1.70 3.86
N VAL A 54 33.49 2.41 2.76
CA VAL A 54 34.63 3.03 2.02
C VAL A 54 34.15 4.33 1.39
N SER A 55 34.25 5.43 2.07
CA SER A 55 34.58 6.78 1.62
C SER A 55 33.99 7.86 2.52
N ALA A 56 34.50 8.03 3.69
CA ALA A 56 34.53 9.34 4.36
C ALA A 56 35.74 9.38 5.31
N ALA A 57 36.89 9.38 4.72
CA ALA A 57 38.11 9.82 5.42
C ALA A 57 38.15 11.32 5.31
N ASN A 58 37.74 12.03 6.37
CA ASN A 58 38.43 13.26 6.78
C ASN A 58 37.90 13.72 8.14
N ASN A 59 38.86 13.75 9.09
CA ASN A 59 38.79 14.45 10.38
C ASN A 59 37.88 13.89 11.49
N THR A 60 38.19 12.70 11.98
CA THR A 60 38.03 12.37 13.40
C THR A 60 39.37 11.79 13.90
N ALA A 61 39.80 12.21 15.08
CA ALA A 61 41.02 11.71 15.72
C ALA A 61 41.04 10.18 15.69
N SER A 62 42.12 9.58 15.20
CA SER A 62 42.29 8.14 15.11
C SER A 62 42.25 7.52 16.50
N VAL A 63 41.11 6.92 16.86
CA VAL A 63 41.03 6.04 18.03
C VAL A 63 41.94 4.85 17.75
N SER A 64 42.87 4.55 18.67
CA SER A 64 43.84 3.44 18.49
C SER A 64 43.07 2.12 18.29
N GLU A 65 43.60 1.21 17.46
CA GLU A 65 42.99 -0.08 17.15
C GLU A 65 42.67 -0.91 18.43
N SER A 66 43.48 -0.79 19.46
CA SER A 66 43.27 -1.38 20.77
C SER A 66 42.07 -0.79 21.53
N ALA A 67 41.75 0.49 21.35
CA ALA A 67 40.56 1.11 21.97
C ALA A 67 39.26 0.68 21.28
N LYS A 68 39.26 0.52 19.95
CA LYS A 68 38.11 -0.02 19.19
C LYS A 68 37.83 -1.47 19.58
N GLU A 69 38.86 -2.29 19.72
CA GLU A 69 38.73 -3.69 20.17
C GLU A 69 38.17 -3.77 21.60
N SER A 70 38.63 -2.93 22.51
CA SER A 70 38.13 -2.85 23.89
C SER A 70 36.66 -2.45 23.96
N ALA A 71 36.25 -1.46 23.14
CA ALA A 71 34.87 -1.04 23.05
C ALA A 71 33.97 -2.16 22.50
N MET A 72 34.37 -2.82 21.42
CA MET A 72 33.65 -3.96 20.84
C MET A 72 33.44 -5.08 21.87
N ARG A 73 34.49 -5.50 22.58
CA ARG A 73 34.43 -6.52 23.64
C ARG A 73 33.48 -6.13 24.75
N SER A 74 33.45 -4.86 25.14
CA SER A 74 32.54 -4.33 26.16
C SER A 74 31.06 -4.46 25.70
N TYR A 75 30.73 -4.02 24.47
CA TYR A 75 29.38 -4.13 23.93
C TYR A 75 28.94 -5.57 23.71
N LEU A 76 29.83 -6.43 23.20
CA LEU A 76 29.55 -7.85 23.04
C LEU A 76 29.28 -8.52 24.41
N ALA A 77 30.03 -8.17 25.44
CA ALA A 77 29.78 -8.68 26.80
C ALA A 77 28.42 -8.21 27.35
N LYS A 78 28.02 -6.97 27.08
CA LYS A 78 26.68 -6.45 27.44
C LYS A 78 25.58 -7.27 26.77
N VAL A 79 25.71 -7.55 25.48
CA VAL A 79 24.75 -8.37 24.71
C VAL A 79 24.69 -9.80 25.26
N LYS A 80 25.85 -10.48 25.40
CA LYS A 80 25.90 -11.88 25.88
C LYS A 80 25.37 -12.10 27.30
N ARG A 81 25.31 -11.06 28.13
CA ARG A 81 24.64 -11.15 29.45
C ARG A 81 23.12 -11.15 29.35
N ARG A 82 22.56 -10.63 28.22
CA ARG A 82 21.11 -10.42 28.05
C ARG A 82 20.47 -11.43 27.10
N ILE A 83 21.29 -12.08 26.24
CA ILE A 83 20.83 -13.09 25.29
C ILE A 83 21.55 -14.42 25.50
N THR A 84 20.96 -15.48 24.96
CA THR A 84 21.63 -16.77 24.80
C THR A 84 21.85 -16.99 23.32
N VAL A 85 23.10 -17.18 22.92
CA VAL A 85 23.44 -17.55 21.53
C VAL A 85 23.29 -19.08 21.40
N PRO A 86 22.45 -19.57 20.47
CA PRO A 86 22.36 -21.01 20.21
C PRO A 86 23.72 -21.63 19.86
N ALA A 87 24.00 -22.83 20.36
CA ALA A 87 25.33 -23.45 20.20
C ALA A 87 25.68 -23.80 18.75
N GLU A 88 24.66 -24.03 17.91
CA GLU A 88 24.83 -24.28 16.47
C GLU A 88 25.27 -23.06 15.68
N LEU A 89 25.12 -21.84 16.21
CA LEU A 89 25.58 -20.59 15.57
C LEU A 89 27.05 -20.35 15.94
N SER A 90 27.96 -21.04 15.28
CA SER A 90 29.38 -21.06 15.62
C SER A 90 30.22 -20.03 14.88
N GLU A 91 29.71 -19.44 13.79
CA GLU A 91 30.37 -18.35 13.09
C GLU A 91 29.92 -17.01 13.63
N PHE A 92 30.84 -16.04 13.65
CA PHE A 92 30.61 -14.73 14.25
C PHE A 92 31.16 -13.62 13.40
N ASN A 93 30.38 -12.54 13.24
CA ASN A 93 30.80 -11.29 12.60
C ASN A 93 30.21 -10.09 13.36
N TYR A 94 30.78 -8.90 13.17
CA TYR A 94 30.24 -7.66 13.72
C TYR A 94 30.52 -6.47 12.81
N SER A 95 29.69 -5.44 12.93
CA SER A 95 29.92 -4.13 12.33
C SER A 95 29.61 -3.01 13.32
N VAL A 96 30.23 -1.84 13.07
CA VAL A 96 30.06 -0.64 13.90
C VAL A 96 29.62 0.50 12.98
N ASN A 97 28.54 1.18 13.33
CA ASN A 97 28.09 2.39 12.65
C ASN A 97 28.20 3.57 13.61
N ASN A 98 29.01 4.55 13.24
CA ASN A 98 29.28 5.76 14.02
C ASN A 98 28.59 7.00 13.42
N THR A 99 27.63 6.83 12.52
CA THR A 99 26.91 7.92 11.86
C THR A 99 26.13 8.77 12.86
N TYR A 100 25.82 8.20 14.00
CA TYR A 100 25.10 8.84 15.10
C TYR A 100 26.05 9.05 16.28
N LYS A 101 25.91 10.13 17.00
CA LYS A 101 26.77 10.53 18.14
C LYS A 101 27.08 9.42 19.18
N THR A 102 26.46 8.25 19.04
CA THR A 102 26.65 7.06 19.87
C THR A 102 26.97 5.87 18.99
N ASP A 103 27.94 5.04 19.40
CA ASP A 103 28.30 3.83 18.67
C ASP A 103 27.14 2.85 18.61
N CYS A 104 26.86 2.37 17.41
CA CYS A 104 25.85 1.34 17.12
C CYS A 104 26.61 0.06 16.70
N TYR A 105 26.54 -0.98 17.51
CA TYR A 105 27.15 -2.27 17.22
C TYR A 105 26.11 -3.26 16.75
N THR A 106 26.37 -3.90 15.60
CA THR A 106 25.61 -5.03 15.10
C THR A 106 26.46 -6.30 15.27
N PHE A 107 25.95 -7.27 16.01
CA PHE A 107 26.55 -8.57 16.20
C PHE A 107 25.73 -9.63 15.48
N LYS A 108 26.41 -10.49 14.73
CA LYS A 108 25.79 -11.51 13.89
C LYS A 108 26.45 -12.87 14.15
N TRP A 109 25.62 -13.86 14.43
CA TRP A 109 26.04 -15.26 14.56
C TRP A 109 25.31 -16.08 13.52
N THR A 110 26.01 -16.99 12.85
CA THR A 110 25.43 -17.87 11.81
C THR A 110 25.83 -19.33 12.04
N THR A 111 25.05 -20.23 11.48
CA THR A 111 25.50 -21.62 11.31
C THR A 111 26.64 -21.65 10.30
N PRO A 112 27.57 -22.60 10.41
CA PRO A 112 28.68 -22.72 9.46
C PRO A 112 28.19 -23.08 8.05
N ASP A 113 28.99 -22.70 7.04
CA ASP A 113 28.74 -23.07 5.66
C ASP A 113 28.58 -24.60 5.51
N GLY A 114 27.52 -25.02 4.77
CA GLY A 114 27.18 -26.42 4.58
C GLY A 114 26.34 -27.05 5.70
N ALA A 115 25.92 -26.28 6.71
CA ALA A 115 24.96 -26.74 7.70
C ALA A 115 23.62 -27.13 7.04
N LYS A 116 22.98 -28.16 7.59
CA LYS A 116 21.71 -28.68 7.08
C LYS A 116 20.55 -27.68 7.19
N GLU A 117 20.61 -26.81 8.20
CA GLU A 117 19.71 -25.69 8.40
C GLU A 117 20.54 -24.43 8.50
N HIS A 118 20.20 -23.42 7.72
CA HIS A 118 20.84 -22.11 7.84
C HIS A 118 20.07 -21.27 8.84
N LYS A 119 20.73 -20.92 9.95
CA LYS A 119 20.18 -20.04 11.01
C LYS A 119 21.08 -18.85 11.20
N GLU A 120 20.47 -17.73 11.53
CA GLU A 120 21.14 -16.47 11.78
C GLU A 120 20.54 -15.77 13.00
N LEU A 121 21.40 -15.31 13.90
CA LEU A 121 21.04 -14.43 15.00
C LEU A 121 21.74 -13.08 14.80
N THR A 122 20.95 -12.03 14.67
CA THR A 122 21.44 -10.65 14.58
C THR A 122 20.96 -9.85 15.79
N VAL A 123 21.88 -9.12 16.44
CA VAL A 123 21.58 -8.24 17.58
C VAL A 123 22.21 -6.88 17.38
N VAL A 124 21.42 -5.83 17.53
CA VAL A 124 21.87 -4.44 17.44
C VAL A 124 21.75 -3.78 18.80
N ILE A 125 22.86 -3.19 19.27
CA ILE A 125 22.91 -2.46 20.53
C ILE A 125 23.44 -1.03 20.29
N VAL A 126 22.80 -0.07 20.94
CA VAL A 126 23.16 1.34 20.91
C VAL A 126 23.29 1.84 22.35
N GLY A 127 24.47 2.30 22.73
CA GLY A 127 24.75 2.60 24.14
C GLY A 127 24.51 1.36 25.01
N ASP A 128 23.53 1.42 25.90
CA ASP A 128 23.13 0.29 26.76
C ASP A 128 21.84 -0.40 26.32
N ILE A 129 21.21 0.04 25.24
CA ILE A 129 19.90 -0.43 24.79
C ILE A 129 20.07 -1.41 23.64
N ILE A 130 19.50 -2.62 23.76
CA ILE A 130 19.32 -3.52 22.63
C ILE A 130 18.10 -3.04 21.86
N ILE A 131 18.31 -2.52 20.66
CA ILE A 131 17.25 -1.98 19.79
C ILE A 131 16.71 -2.99 18.80
N SER A 132 17.49 -4.05 18.50
CA SER A 132 17.02 -5.13 17.63
C SER A 132 17.60 -6.47 18.05
N TYR A 133 16.80 -7.48 17.94
CA TYR A 133 17.14 -8.90 18.05
C TYR A 133 16.36 -9.65 16.99
N SER A 134 17.00 -10.51 16.20
CA SER A 134 16.34 -11.31 15.17
C SER A 134 17.01 -12.68 15.11
N LEU A 135 16.26 -13.73 15.40
CA LEU A 135 16.66 -15.11 15.18
C LEU A 135 15.89 -15.67 14.00
N GLN A 136 16.57 -15.87 12.87
CA GLN A 136 15.99 -16.37 11.62
C GLN A 136 16.41 -17.80 11.36
N ASN A 137 15.46 -18.60 10.85
CA ASN A 137 15.70 -19.94 10.33
C ASN A 137 15.25 -19.97 8.87
N TYR A 138 16.19 -20.16 7.96
CA TYR A 138 15.95 -20.14 6.51
C TYR A 138 15.51 -21.50 5.94
N SER A 139 15.10 -22.46 6.78
CA SER A 139 14.53 -23.71 6.29
C SER A 139 13.19 -23.47 5.58
N SER A 140 13.07 -23.97 4.35
CA SER A 140 11.94 -23.70 3.46
C SER A 140 10.63 -24.40 3.86
N ASP A 141 10.63 -25.32 4.81
CA ASP A 141 9.54 -26.28 4.99
C ASP A 141 8.38 -25.84 5.88
N ASN A 142 8.51 -24.74 6.63
CA ASN A 142 7.52 -24.37 7.65
C ASN A 142 6.66 -23.11 7.36
N VAL A 143 6.87 -22.44 6.24
CA VAL A 143 6.24 -21.11 5.97
C VAL A 143 4.73 -21.20 5.75
N PHE A 144 4.19 -22.37 5.44
CA PHE A 144 2.80 -22.57 5.01
C PHE A 144 1.95 -23.45 5.93
N LYS A 145 2.49 -23.95 7.04
CA LYS A 145 1.72 -24.80 7.94
C LYS A 145 0.78 -23.96 8.82
N GLN A 146 -0.50 -24.27 8.78
CA GLN A 146 -1.47 -23.70 9.69
C GLN A 146 -1.23 -24.23 11.10
N SER A 147 -1.30 -23.35 12.09
CA SER A 147 -1.12 -23.74 13.48
C SER A 147 -1.94 -22.82 14.41
N LEU A 148 -2.80 -23.41 15.23
CA LEU A 148 -3.42 -22.70 16.35
C LEU A 148 -2.40 -22.51 17.48
N ALA A 149 -2.46 -21.36 18.15
CA ALA A 149 -1.55 -21.07 19.26
C ALA A 149 -1.84 -21.98 20.47
N LYS A 150 -0.77 -22.57 21.03
CA LYS A 150 -0.87 -23.36 22.27
C LYS A 150 -0.91 -22.47 23.52
N LEU A 151 -0.39 -21.24 23.42
CA LEU A 151 -0.37 -20.28 24.52
C LEU A 151 -1.58 -19.35 24.47
N SER A 152 -2.15 -19.02 25.62
CA SER A 152 -3.18 -17.99 25.75
C SER A 152 -2.57 -16.59 25.56
N ASP A 153 -3.42 -15.58 25.33
CA ASP A 153 -2.99 -14.19 25.15
C ASP A 153 -2.24 -13.66 26.35
N GLU A 154 -2.71 -13.97 27.57
CA GLU A 154 -2.05 -13.57 28.83
C GLU A 154 -0.65 -14.20 28.92
N LYS A 155 -0.50 -15.46 28.52
CA LYS A 155 0.80 -16.15 28.51
C LYS A 155 1.72 -15.58 27.45
N LEU A 156 1.21 -15.24 26.25
CA LEU A 156 1.98 -14.59 25.20
C LEU A 156 2.51 -13.23 25.69
N ILE A 157 1.64 -12.38 26.27
CA ILE A 157 2.04 -11.08 26.83
C ILE A 157 3.05 -11.27 27.97
N SER A 158 2.83 -12.25 28.86
CA SER A 158 3.75 -12.54 29.97
C SER A 158 5.14 -12.95 29.47
N LYS A 159 5.20 -13.81 28.42
CA LYS A 159 6.46 -14.22 27.79
C LYS A 159 7.16 -13.07 27.10
N ALA A 160 6.41 -12.22 26.38
CA ALA A 160 6.96 -11.01 25.77
C ALA A 160 7.60 -10.09 26.83
N LYS A 161 6.90 -9.83 27.95
CA LYS A 161 7.44 -9.05 29.07
C LYS A 161 8.70 -9.66 29.66
N GLU A 162 8.75 -10.99 29.81
CA GLU A 162 9.92 -11.73 30.32
C GLU A 162 11.13 -11.51 29.39
N HIS A 163 10.95 -11.64 28.07
CA HIS A 163 12.00 -11.42 27.10
C HIS A 163 12.48 -9.98 27.07
N VAL A 164 11.56 -9.00 26.99
CA VAL A 164 11.92 -7.57 26.97
C VAL A 164 12.63 -7.18 28.27
N LYS A 165 12.19 -7.67 29.44
CA LYS A 165 12.88 -7.45 30.69
C LYS A 165 14.31 -8.00 30.70
N LYS A 166 14.56 -9.14 30.04
CA LYS A 166 15.90 -9.73 29.91
C LYS A 166 16.78 -8.91 28.95
N LEU A 167 16.19 -8.45 27.83
CA LEU A 167 16.89 -7.62 26.83
C LEU A 167 17.21 -6.24 27.41
N ASP A 168 16.23 -5.61 28.07
CA ASP A 168 16.42 -4.29 28.68
C ASP A 168 15.62 -4.12 29.97
N PRO A 169 16.26 -4.34 31.14
CA PRO A 169 15.58 -4.30 32.44
C PRO A 169 15.14 -2.88 32.84
N ASN A 170 15.66 -1.82 32.21
CA ASN A 170 15.34 -0.44 32.60
C ASN A 170 14.08 0.08 31.91
N ILE A 171 13.80 -0.39 30.71
CA ILE A 171 12.70 0.16 29.89
C ILE A 171 11.44 -0.71 29.86
N TYR A 172 11.51 -1.99 30.21
CA TYR A 172 10.36 -2.90 30.10
C TYR A 172 9.13 -2.46 30.88
N THR A 173 9.31 -1.71 31.99
CA THR A 173 8.22 -1.20 32.84
C THR A 173 7.55 0.04 32.25
N HIS A 174 8.23 0.75 31.34
CA HIS A 174 7.69 1.92 30.64
C HIS A 174 6.90 1.54 29.39
N LEU A 175 6.86 0.26 29.04
CA LEU A 175 6.18 -0.22 27.83
C LEU A 175 4.82 -0.83 28.16
N SER A 176 3.82 -0.51 27.35
CA SER A 176 2.60 -1.29 27.21
C SER A 176 2.81 -2.42 26.22
N TYR A 177 2.04 -3.50 26.38
CA TYR A 177 2.14 -4.71 25.57
C TYR A 177 0.76 -5.07 25.04
N THR A 178 0.58 -5.05 23.73
CA THR A 178 -0.70 -5.37 23.10
C THR A 178 -0.46 -6.36 21.96
N ILE A 179 -1.18 -7.48 21.93
CA ILE A 179 -1.12 -8.40 20.80
C ILE A 179 -1.68 -7.66 19.58
N SER A 180 -0.84 -7.44 18.58
CA SER A 180 -1.24 -6.82 17.32
C SER A 180 -1.68 -7.84 16.29
N ASN A 181 -1.02 -9.02 16.26
CA ASN A 181 -1.33 -10.08 15.33
C ASN A 181 -0.93 -11.44 15.90
N ILE A 182 -1.80 -12.44 15.70
CA ILE A 182 -1.46 -13.86 15.82
C ILE A 182 -1.71 -14.49 14.45
N ASN A 183 -0.64 -14.86 13.77
CA ASN A 183 -0.78 -15.40 12.43
C ASN A 183 -1.28 -16.87 12.50
N LEU A 184 -2.35 -17.19 11.76
CA LEU A 184 -2.80 -18.56 11.62
C LEU A 184 -1.76 -19.40 10.86
N PHE A 185 -1.11 -18.83 9.87
CA PHE A 185 -0.07 -19.42 9.05
C PHE A 185 1.30 -19.10 9.65
N GLY A 186 2.02 -20.15 10.03
CA GLY A 186 3.29 -20.00 10.74
C GLY A 186 3.12 -20.02 12.27
N GLU A 187 4.20 -19.81 12.98
CA GLU A 187 4.28 -20.06 14.42
C GLU A 187 4.40 -18.79 15.27
N ASN A 188 4.21 -17.60 14.68
CA ASN A 188 4.53 -16.35 15.32
C ASN A 188 3.29 -15.60 15.84
N ALA A 189 3.46 -14.95 16.98
CA ALA A 189 2.60 -13.90 17.51
C ALA A 189 3.39 -12.61 17.61
N VAL A 190 2.81 -11.49 17.17
CA VAL A 190 3.41 -10.15 17.22
C VAL A 190 2.74 -9.35 18.32
N ILE A 191 3.53 -8.86 19.25
CA ILE A 191 3.12 -7.99 20.35
C ILE A 191 3.68 -6.59 20.08
N GLU A 192 2.80 -5.62 19.97
CA GLU A 192 3.15 -4.21 19.85
C GLU A 192 3.55 -3.66 21.21
N LEU A 193 4.62 -2.88 21.21
CA LEU A 193 5.17 -2.18 22.35
C LEU A 193 4.94 -0.67 22.15
N ALA A 194 4.37 0.02 23.14
CA ALA A 194 4.29 1.47 23.12
C ALA A 194 4.80 2.02 24.46
N ARG A 195 5.70 3.00 24.40
CA ARG A 195 6.13 3.69 25.60
C ARG A 195 4.99 4.48 26.20
N LEU A 196 4.82 4.37 27.51
CA LEU A 196 3.87 5.15 28.30
C LEU A 196 4.62 6.00 29.32
N GLU A 197 4.33 7.31 29.29
CA GLU A 197 4.76 8.26 30.32
C GLU A 197 3.52 8.94 30.90
N ASN A 198 3.42 8.98 32.22
CA ASN A 198 2.22 9.49 32.91
C ASN A 198 0.91 8.84 32.40
N GLY A 199 0.97 7.57 31.94
CA GLY A 199 -0.15 6.85 31.33
C GLY A 199 -0.49 7.25 29.89
N ILE A 200 0.32 8.11 29.26
CA ILE A 200 0.12 8.64 27.91
C ILE A 200 1.17 8.06 26.99
N LYS A 201 0.74 7.66 25.79
CA LYS A 201 1.61 7.11 24.73
C LYS A 201 2.60 8.17 24.25
N VAL A 202 3.86 7.77 24.09
CA VAL A 202 4.90 8.58 23.44
C VAL A 202 4.97 8.16 21.97
N SER A 203 4.58 9.07 21.08
CA SER A 203 4.54 8.82 19.63
C SER A 203 5.93 8.51 19.09
N GLY A 204 6.04 7.50 18.23
CA GLY A 204 7.32 7.07 17.65
C GLY A 204 8.26 6.37 18.63
N ASN A 205 7.81 6.10 19.88
CA ASN A 205 8.62 5.47 20.91
C ASN A 205 7.93 4.15 21.33
N GLY A 206 8.49 3.05 20.88
CA GLY A 206 7.90 1.71 21.04
C GLY A 206 8.49 0.76 20.01
N GLY A 207 7.75 -0.26 19.63
CA GLY A 207 8.23 -1.25 18.67
C GLY A 207 7.42 -2.52 18.66
N THR A 208 8.09 -3.64 18.41
CA THR A 208 7.44 -4.96 18.37
C THR A 208 8.32 -6.03 19.00
N VAL A 209 7.68 -7.00 19.63
CA VAL A 209 8.30 -8.26 20.00
C VAL A 209 7.51 -9.40 19.38
N THR A 210 8.22 -10.26 18.64
CA THR A 210 7.65 -11.45 18.03
C THR A 210 8.09 -12.68 18.81
N ILE A 211 7.15 -13.50 19.20
CA ILE A 211 7.42 -14.75 19.90
C ILE A 211 6.74 -15.93 19.20
N ASN A 212 7.30 -17.11 19.35
CA ASN A 212 6.66 -18.34 18.92
C ASN A 212 5.40 -18.58 19.74
N LYS A 213 4.23 -18.64 19.08
CA LYS A 213 2.92 -18.76 19.74
C LYS A 213 2.68 -20.11 20.43
N ASN A 214 3.55 -21.11 20.19
CA ASN A 214 3.46 -22.44 20.75
C ASN A 214 4.42 -22.65 21.92
N THR A 215 5.64 -22.12 21.84
CA THR A 215 6.70 -22.32 22.83
C THR A 215 6.91 -21.07 23.70
N GLY A 216 6.58 -19.88 23.21
CA GLY A 216 6.84 -18.61 23.86
C GLY A 216 8.28 -18.11 23.69
N GLU A 217 9.09 -18.75 22.82
CA GLU A 217 10.46 -18.34 22.52
C GLU A 217 10.51 -17.03 21.73
N LEU A 218 11.54 -16.24 21.99
CA LEU A 218 11.78 -14.98 21.28
C LEU A 218 12.24 -15.26 19.85
N VAL A 219 11.54 -14.66 18.88
CA VAL A 219 11.88 -14.72 17.44
C VAL A 219 12.51 -13.41 17.01
N SER A 220 11.86 -12.29 17.31
CA SER A 220 12.43 -10.98 17.02
C SER A 220 11.98 -9.93 18.03
N PHE A 221 12.78 -8.88 18.13
CA PHE A 221 12.50 -7.69 18.92
C PHE A 221 13.05 -6.48 18.18
N ASN A 222 12.22 -5.46 18.03
CA ASN A 222 12.63 -4.17 17.47
C ASN A 222 12.07 -3.07 18.36
N LEU A 223 12.89 -2.09 18.67
CA LEU A 223 12.54 -1.01 19.57
C LEU A 223 13.10 0.32 19.08
N SER A 224 12.24 1.31 18.92
CA SER A 224 12.61 2.72 18.89
C SER A 224 12.42 3.27 20.30
N TYR A 225 13.47 3.66 20.96
CA TYR A 225 13.42 4.20 22.30
C TYR A 225 14.46 5.29 22.49
N TRP A 226 14.04 6.42 22.99
CA TRP A 226 14.92 7.48 23.44
C TRP A 226 14.46 7.96 24.81
N ASP A 227 15.38 8.38 25.61
CA ASP A 227 15.11 8.91 26.93
C ASP A 227 15.10 10.45 26.88
N THR A 228 14.19 11.05 27.64
CA THR A 228 14.12 12.50 27.83
C THR A 228 13.92 12.79 29.31
N ASP A 229 14.57 13.84 29.77
CA ASP A 229 14.58 14.21 31.18
C ASP A 229 13.22 14.73 31.69
N SER A 230 12.32 15.14 30.79
CA SER A 230 11.02 15.69 31.18
C SER A 230 9.93 15.57 30.16
N PHE A 231 8.75 15.20 30.61
CA PHE A 231 7.50 15.28 29.88
C PHE A 231 6.59 16.36 30.50
N PRO A 232 5.87 17.17 29.68
CA PRO A 232 4.89 18.09 30.22
C PRO A 232 3.84 17.38 31.10
N SER A 233 3.44 18.00 32.21
CA SER A 233 2.35 17.47 33.01
C SER A 233 1.04 17.45 32.23
N ASN A 234 0.25 16.41 32.40
CA ASN A 234 -1.08 16.28 31.81
C ASN A 234 -2.21 16.75 32.71
N SER A 235 -1.91 17.23 33.92
CA SER A 235 -2.93 17.61 34.92
C SER A 235 -3.82 18.79 34.50
N THR A 236 -3.33 19.64 33.61
CA THR A 236 -4.06 20.81 33.09
C THR A 236 -4.42 20.65 31.61
N ALA A 237 -4.29 19.43 31.06
CA ALA A 237 -4.67 19.17 29.69
C ALA A 237 -6.18 19.39 29.49
N LYS A 238 -6.53 19.96 28.34
CA LYS A 238 -7.93 20.09 27.93
C LYS A 238 -8.60 18.73 27.83
N SER A 239 -9.87 18.70 28.16
CA SER A 239 -10.68 17.49 28.01
C SER A 239 -10.83 17.12 26.53
N LEU A 240 -11.06 15.81 26.27
CA LEU A 240 -11.32 15.30 24.93
C LEU A 240 -12.47 16.05 24.24
N SER A 241 -13.56 16.35 24.97
CA SER A 241 -14.71 17.05 24.41
C SER A 241 -14.40 18.51 24.00
N GLU A 242 -13.58 19.21 24.79
CA GLU A 242 -13.11 20.56 24.39
C GLU A 242 -12.29 20.51 23.12
N VAL A 243 -11.38 19.54 23.02
CA VAL A 243 -10.51 19.38 21.83
C VAL A 243 -11.31 18.95 20.61
N GLN A 244 -12.27 18.05 20.75
CA GLN A 244 -13.19 17.69 19.67
C GLN A 244 -13.92 18.91 19.11
N ASN A 245 -14.40 19.82 19.96
CA ASN A 245 -15.02 21.06 19.51
C ASN A 245 -14.00 21.98 18.79
N ILE A 246 -12.80 22.13 19.35
CA ILE A 246 -11.74 22.94 18.73
C ILE A 246 -11.38 22.41 17.34
N ILE A 247 -11.21 21.10 17.18
CA ILE A 247 -10.91 20.47 15.89
C ILE A 247 -12.07 20.73 14.93
N LYS A 248 -13.30 20.42 15.33
CA LYS A 248 -14.49 20.67 14.52
C LYS A 248 -14.59 22.11 14.05
N ASP A 249 -14.40 23.08 14.94
CA ASP A 249 -14.54 24.49 14.60
C ASP A 249 -13.46 24.96 13.61
N LYS A 250 -12.25 24.46 13.74
CA LYS A 250 -11.10 24.84 12.90
C LYS A 250 -11.03 24.08 11.57
N THR A 251 -11.73 22.97 11.43
CA THR A 251 -11.64 22.10 10.26
C THR A 251 -12.74 22.44 9.26
N THR A 252 -12.39 22.58 7.99
CA THR A 252 -13.34 22.60 6.87
C THR A 252 -13.52 21.18 6.33
N LEU A 253 -14.73 20.82 5.95
CA LEU A 253 -15.01 19.59 5.21
C LEU A 253 -15.13 19.96 3.73
N THR A 254 -14.08 19.68 2.97
CA THR A 254 -14.00 20.03 1.55
C THR A 254 -14.61 18.92 0.70
N PRO A 255 -15.66 19.20 -0.09
CA PRO A 255 -16.19 18.24 -1.03
C PRO A 255 -15.21 18.01 -2.18
N VAL A 256 -15.04 16.75 -2.57
CA VAL A 256 -14.26 16.31 -3.75
C VAL A 256 -14.99 15.21 -4.46
N TYR A 257 -14.90 15.15 -5.79
CA TYR A 257 -15.30 13.98 -6.55
C TYR A 257 -14.09 13.08 -6.77
N CYS A 258 -14.28 11.78 -6.55
CA CYS A 258 -13.35 10.74 -6.97
C CYS A 258 -14.03 9.83 -7.99
N ILE A 259 -13.29 9.32 -8.94
CA ILE A 259 -13.78 8.32 -9.89
C ILE A 259 -13.36 6.96 -9.35
N GLN A 260 -14.35 6.09 -9.15
CA GLN A 260 -14.17 4.71 -8.73
C GLN A 260 -14.56 3.78 -9.86
N HIS A 261 -13.78 2.75 -10.09
CA HIS A 261 -14.13 1.66 -10.96
C HIS A 261 -14.95 0.61 -10.17
N ASP A 262 -16.11 0.27 -10.66
CA ASP A 262 -16.94 -0.82 -10.16
C ASP A 262 -16.61 -2.09 -10.95
N TRP A 263 -15.74 -2.92 -10.40
CA TRP A 263 -15.22 -4.12 -11.06
C TRP A 263 -16.30 -5.17 -11.35
N ASP A 264 -17.38 -5.19 -10.56
CA ASP A 264 -18.49 -6.14 -10.76
C ASP A 264 -19.37 -5.78 -11.97
N LYS A 265 -19.42 -4.50 -12.30
CA LYS A 265 -20.24 -3.99 -13.42
C LYS A 265 -19.39 -3.49 -14.58
N ASP A 266 -18.08 -3.51 -14.40
CA ASP A 266 -17.15 -2.91 -15.32
C ASP A 266 -17.58 -1.46 -15.68
N GLU A 267 -17.90 -0.62 -14.67
CA GLU A 267 -18.38 0.77 -14.83
C GLU A 267 -17.65 1.75 -13.91
N ASP A 268 -17.26 2.89 -14.48
CA ASP A 268 -16.77 4.01 -13.71
C ASP A 268 -17.94 4.80 -13.12
N LYS A 269 -17.80 5.18 -11.86
CA LYS A 269 -18.76 6.04 -11.17
C LYS A 269 -18.07 7.17 -10.43
N ALA A 270 -18.65 8.36 -10.51
CA ALA A 270 -18.23 9.46 -9.64
C ALA A 270 -18.83 9.29 -8.25
N VAL A 271 -18.00 9.38 -7.23
CA VAL A 271 -18.42 9.43 -5.82
C VAL A 271 -18.08 10.78 -5.22
N LEU A 272 -19.01 11.34 -4.46
CA LEU A 272 -18.79 12.59 -3.73
C LEU A 272 -18.28 12.27 -2.33
N LEU A 273 -17.11 12.80 -2.01
CA LEU A 273 -16.43 12.61 -0.75
C LEU A 273 -16.26 13.94 -0.04
N TYR A 274 -16.13 13.91 1.29
CA TYR A 274 -15.85 15.07 2.13
C TYR A 274 -14.57 14.81 2.92
N ARG A 275 -13.56 15.66 2.71
CA ARG A 275 -12.28 15.56 3.38
C ARG A 275 -12.11 16.65 4.42
N PRO A 276 -11.76 16.28 5.66
CA PRO A 276 -11.37 17.25 6.66
C PRO A 276 -10.07 17.96 6.24
N ASP A 277 -10.12 19.29 6.19
CA ASP A 277 -8.92 20.12 6.04
C ASP A 277 -8.31 20.38 7.44
N PHE A 278 -7.74 19.31 8.02
CA PHE A 278 -7.08 19.37 9.32
C PHE A 278 -5.59 19.13 9.16
N SER A 279 -4.82 20.20 9.33
CA SER A 279 -3.38 20.19 9.00
C SER A 279 -2.46 20.20 10.22
N SER A 280 -2.99 20.28 11.46
CA SER A 280 -2.12 20.41 12.62
C SER A 280 -2.70 19.76 13.88
N ASN A 281 -1.84 19.08 14.65
CA ASN A 281 -2.17 18.61 15.99
C ASN A 281 -2.54 19.78 16.92
N ILE A 282 -3.31 19.49 17.96
CA ILE A 282 -3.70 20.48 18.96
C ILE A 282 -2.79 20.34 20.19
N ASP A 283 -2.16 21.42 20.60
CA ASP A 283 -1.47 21.52 21.87
C ASP A 283 -2.47 21.30 23.03
N ALA A 284 -2.24 20.27 23.81
CA ALA A 284 -3.21 19.80 24.80
C ALA A 284 -3.41 20.77 25.96
N LEU A 285 -2.43 21.63 26.26
CA LEU A 285 -2.49 22.56 27.37
C LEU A 285 -3.19 23.87 26.95
N THR A 286 -2.94 24.35 25.76
CA THR A 286 -3.42 25.65 25.29
C THR A 286 -4.66 25.56 24.40
N GLY A 287 -4.92 24.44 23.75
CA GLY A 287 -5.97 24.27 22.73
C GLY A 287 -5.65 24.98 21.39
N LYS A 288 -4.44 25.46 21.21
CA LYS A 288 -3.98 26.05 19.93
C LYS A 288 -3.40 24.99 19.02
N SER A 289 -3.14 25.33 17.76
CA SER A 289 -2.35 24.46 16.88
C SER A 289 -0.98 24.20 17.51
N SER A 290 -0.54 22.95 17.52
CA SER A 290 0.75 22.56 18.08
C SER A 290 1.89 23.19 17.29
N THR A 291 2.88 23.70 18.00
CA THR A 291 4.10 24.25 17.39
C THR A 291 5.15 23.15 17.13
N PHE A 292 4.85 21.90 17.43
CA PHE A 292 5.79 20.76 17.33
C PHE A 292 6.55 20.76 15.99
N ILE A 293 5.86 20.75 14.85
CA ILE A 293 6.48 20.72 13.52
C ILE A 293 7.30 21.98 13.25
N SER A 294 6.76 23.16 13.58
CA SER A 294 7.47 24.41 13.33
C SER A 294 8.74 24.54 14.18
N ASP A 295 8.68 24.09 15.43
CA ASP A 295 9.83 24.13 16.34
C ASP A 295 10.87 23.08 15.96
N MET A 296 10.44 21.88 15.57
CA MET A 296 11.33 20.85 15.02
C MET A 296 12.10 21.38 13.79
N ASN A 297 11.41 22.04 12.85
CA ASN A 297 12.04 22.60 11.65
C ASN A 297 13.03 23.74 11.99
N LYS A 298 12.69 24.63 12.91
CA LYS A 298 13.59 25.72 13.38
C LYS A 298 14.85 25.16 14.03
N ASP A 299 14.69 24.13 14.86
CA ASP A 299 15.79 23.50 15.57
C ASP A 299 16.59 22.53 14.69
N LYS A 300 16.22 22.38 13.41
CA LYS A 300 16.77 21.35 12.50
C LYS A 300 16.78 19.97 13.17
N GLY A 301 15.69 19.68 13.88
CA GLY A 301 15.48 18.46 14.62
C GLY A 301 14.94 17.32 13.75
N THR A 302 14.89 16.15 14.33
CA THR A 302 14.28 14.96 13.72
C THR A 302 13.30 14.32 14.70
N SER A 303 12.12 13.98 14.22
CA SER A 303 11.14 13.17 14.96
C SER A 303 11.43 11.66 14.86
N TYR A 304 12.38 11.28 14.03
CA TYR A 304 12.82 9.90 13.90
C TYR A 304 13.96 9.61 14.83
N TYR A 305 13.94 8.45 15.44
CA TYR A 305 15.08 7.96 16.21
C TYR A 305 16.29 7.81 15.29
N PRO A 306 17.49 8.22 15.71
CA PRO A 306 18.68 8.19 14.85
C PRO A 306 19.06 6.80 14.33
N PHE A 307 18.39 5.76 14.79
CA PHE A 307 18.58 4.36 14.40
C PHE A 307 17.35 3.76 13.67
N GLY A 308 16.30 4.57 13.41
CA GLY A 308 15.17 4.18 12.60
C GLY A 308 15.55 4.20 11.12
N PHE A 309 15.36 3.09 10.43
CA PHE A 309 15.52 3.03 8.97
C PHE A 309 14.57 4.03 8.32
N SER A 310 15.10 5.03 7.63
CA SER A 310 14.29 5.90 6.80
C SER A 310 13.89 5.12 5.55
N TYR A 311 12.61 4.91 5.39
CA TYR A 311 12.00 4.32 4.20
C TYR A 311 11.68 5.44 3.20
N TYR A 312 12.68 6.18 2.77
CA TYR A 312 12.61 7.04 1.59
C TYR A 312 14.01 7.16 1.05
N ASP A 313 14.36 6.24 0.18
CA ASP A 313 15.44 6.46 -0.76
C ASP A 313 14.91 6.25 -2.18
N ASP A 314 15.17 7.24 -2.97
CA ASP A 314 14.91 7.44 -4.38
C ASP A 314 14.65 6.16 -5.19
N MET A 315 13.42 5.98 -5.61
CA MET A 315 13.14 5.14 -6.79
C MET A 315 13.38 5.99 -8.04
N ALA A 316 14.62 6.08 -8.45
CA ALA A 316 14.97 6.42 -9.80
C ALA A 316 14.55 5.25 -10.70
N CYS A 317 13.53 5.46 -11.51
CA CYS A 317 13.14 4.51 -12.56
C CYS A 317 14.09 4.70 -13.74
N GLU A 318 15.05 3.80 -13.92
CA GLU A 318 15.72 3.60 -15.19
C GLU A 318 14.83 2.73 -16.09
N GLU A 319 14.30 3.32 -17.18
CA GLU A 319 13.61 2.58 -18.23
C GLU A 319 14.65 2.01 -19.21
N GLU A 320 14.84 0.69 -19.19
CA GLU A 320 15.46 -0.02 -20.30
C GLU A 320 14.42 -0.26 -21.39
N VAL A 321 14.63 0.37 -22.54
CA VAL A 321 13.85 0.14 -23.78
C VAL A 321 14.41 -1.10 -24.47
N ALA A 322 13.63 -2.17 -24.52
CA ALA A 322 13.95 -3.37 -25.29
C ALA A 322 13.51 -3.21 -26.75
N ASP A 323 14.46 -3.33 -27.63
CA ASP A 323 14.33 -3.38 -29.09
C ASP A 323 13.51 -4.61 -29.53
N MET A 324 12.42 -4.40 -30.27
CA MET A 324 11.70 -5.49 -30.94
C MET A 324 11.71 -5.33 -32.45
N ALA A 325 12.37 -6.26 -33.09
CA ALA A 325 12.55 -6.37 -34.52
C ALA A 325 11.26 -6.71 -35.26
N SER A 326 11.22 -6.20 -36.51
CA SER A 326 10.22 -6.41 -37.56
C SER A 326 9.90 -7.87 -37.84
N ASN A 327 8.62 -8.21 -37.95
CA ASN A 327 8.16 -9.50 -38.49
C ASN A 327 7.61 -9.38 -39.90
N ASP A 328 8.15 -10.24 -40.74
CA ASP A 328 7.76 -10.51 -42.13
C ASP A 328 6.45 -11.33 -42.17
N TYR A 329 5.41 -10.82 -42.85
CA TYR A 329 4.11 -11.47 -42.93
C TYR A 329 4.02 -12.36 -44.20
N GLY A 330 4.55 -13.56 -44.15
CA GLY A 330 4.36 -14.57 -45.22
C GLY A 330 3.09 -15.42 -44.98
N GLY A 331 2.06 -15.23 -45.83
CA GLY A 331 1.05 -16.24 -46.11
C GLY A 331 -0.15 -16.38 -45.13
N VAL A 332 -0.62 -15.33 -44.50
CA VAL A 332 -1.82 -15.36 -43.63
C VAL A 332 -3.07 -14.92 -44.42
N THR A 333 -4.15 -15.73 -44.34
CA THR A 333 -5.49 -15.32 -44.84
C THR A 333 -6.25 -14.57 -43.76
N PHE A 334 -6.73 -13.36 -44.12
CA PHE A 334 -7.51 -12.51 -43.21
C PHE A 334 -8.99 -12.91 -43.20
N THR A 335 -9.64 -12.88 -42.04
CA THR A 335 -11.08 -13.08 -41.87
C THR A 335 -11.86 -11.85 -42.35
N GLU A 336 -13.20 -12.01 -42.55
CA GLU A 336 -14.05 -10.86 -42.88
C GLU A 336 -14.02 -9.74 -41.83
N ALA A 337 -13.88 -10.09 -40.57
CA ALA A 337 -13.76 -9.13 -39.45
C ALA A 337 -12.42 -8.36 -39.54
N GLU A 338 -11.32 -9.06 -39.82
CA GLU A 338 -10.00 -8.44 -40.00
C GLU A 338 -9.97 -7.52 -41.22
N LEU A 339 -10.56 -7.96 -42.35
CA LEU A 339 -10.69 -7.13 -43.56
C LEU A 339 -11.58 -5.90 -43.33
N LYS A 340 -12.61 -5.98 -42.48
CA LYS A 340 -13.45 -4.86 -42.11
C LYS A 340 -12.66 -3.82 -41.31
N GLU A 341 -11.84 -4.24 -40.36
CA GLU A 341 -10.96 -3.35 -39.58
C GLU A 341 -9.86 -2.74 -40.46
N ILE A 342 -9.20 -3.54 -41.30
CA ILE A 342 -8.21 -3.05 -42.27
C ILE A 342 -8.82 -2.00 -43.23
N ASN A 343 -10.09 -2.16 -43.63
CA ASN A 343 -10.79 -1.19 -44.44
C ASN A 343 -11.25 0.08 -43.71
N ALA A 344 -11.39 0.01 -42.38
CA ALA A 344 -11.71 1.18 -41.53
C ALA A 344 -10.55 2.21 -41.54
N ASP A 345 -9.32 1.77 -41.77
CA ASP A 345 -8.12 2.63 -41.88
C ASP A 345 -8.15 3.65 -43.01
N LYS A 346 -9.04 3.50 -43.99
CA LYS A 346 -9.11 4.41 -45.17
C LYS A 346 -9.53 5.84 -44.82
N ASN A 347 -10.09 6.06 -43.61
CA ASN A 347 -10.54 7.37 -43.16
C ASN A 347 -9.56 8.04 -42.21
N LEU A 348 -8.40 7.43 -41.97
CA LEU A 348 -7.39 7.97 -41.05
C LEU A 348 -6.49 8.98 -41.78
N LEU A 349 -6.01 9.97 -41.05
CA LEU A 349 -4.98 10.87 -41.52
C LEU A 349 -3.68 10.09 -41.76
N SER A 350 -3.03 10.31 -42.90
CA SER A 350 -1.70 9.73 -43.10
C SER A 350 -0.69 10.31 -42.10
N LYS A 351 0.30 9.52 -41.73
CA LYS A 351 1.38 9.95 -40.81
C LYS A 351 2.12 11.18 -41.34
N ASP A 352 2.29 11.30 -42.65
CA ASP A 352 2.87 12.50 -43.32
C ASP A 352 2.00 13.73 -43.09
N LYS A 353 0.68 13.58 -43.22
CA LYS A 353 -0.27 14.67 -43.00
C LYS A 353 -0.25 15.10 -41.54
N VAL A 354 -0.25 14.15 -40.61
CA VAL A 354 -0.11 14.41 -39.16
C VAL A 354 1.22 15.11 -38.88
N THR A 355 2.32 14.63 -39.44
CA THR A 355 3.65 15.28 -39.30
C THR A 355 3.62 16.72 -39.74
N GLU A 356 2.96 17.01 -40.89
CA GLU A 356 2.79 18.38 -41.41
C GLU A 356 1.98 19.26 -40.43
N MET A 357 0.92 18.71 -39.82
CA MET A 357 0.13 19.41 -38.80
C MET A 357 0.98 19.74 -37.58
N LEU A 358 1.73 18.77 -37.05
CA LEU A 358 2.61 18.96 -35.87
C LEU A 358 3.73 19.98 -36.13
N ARG A 359 4.24 20.07 -37.36
CA ARG A 359 5.21 21.10 -37.74
C ARG A 359 4.62 22.51 -37.71
N LYS A 360 3.33 22.65 -37.98
CA LYS A 360 2.62 23.95 -38.04
C LYS A 360 2.01 24.31 -36.68
N ASP A 361 1.95 23.37 -35.75
CA ASP A 361 1.39 23.63 -34.41
C ASP A 361 2.27 24.62 -33.63
N THR A 362 1.65 25.56 -32.95
CA THR A 362 2.33 26.68 -32.29
C THR A 362 3.19 26.22 -31.09
N TYR A 363 2.78 25.17 -30.40
CA TYR A 363 3.43 24.70 -29.17
C TYR A 363 4.30 23.47 -29.43
N ILE A 364 3.89 22.55 -30.30
CA ILE A 364 4.70 21.40 -30.67
C ILE A 364 5.82 21.88 -31.61
N ALA A 365 5.49 22.65 -32.63
CA ALA A 365 6.43 23.28 -33.53
C ALA A 365 7.55 22.32 -33.96
N LEU A 366 7.17 21.12 -34.42
CA LEU A 366 8.09 20.03 -34.75
C LEU A 366 9.06 20.47 -35.85
N SER A 367 10.33 20.65 -35.52
CA SER A 367 11.29 21.20 -36.47
C SER A 367 11.71 20.17 -37.54
N PRO A 368 12.21 20.61 -38.73
CA PRO A 368 12.47 19.73 -39.87
C PRO A 368 13.51 18.63 -39.66
N GLU A 369 14.44 18.80 -38.72
CA GLU A 369 15.44 17.80 -38.36
C GLU A 369 14.85 16.57 -37.67
N TYR A 370 13.70 16.69 -36.98
CA TYR A 370 13.02 15.55 -36.41
C TYR A 370 12.43 14.64 -37.48
N LYS A 371 12.75 13.37 -37.38
CA LYS A 371 12.23 12.31 -38.25
C LYS A 371 11.38 11.35 -37.44
N LEU A 372 10.30 10.87 -38.03
CA LEU A 372 9.50 9.79 -37.41
C LEU A 372 10.34 8.52 -37.36
N THR A 373 10.63 8.03 -36.16
CA THR A 373 11.45 6.84 -35.92
C THR A 373 10.62 5.67 -35.44
N ASP A 374 9.54 5.93 -34.70
CA ASP A 374 8.60 4.89 -34.30
C ASP A 374 7.15 5.38 -34.40
N SER A 375 6.25 4.42 -34.64
CA SER A 375 4.83 4.71 -34.73
C SER A 375 3.99 3.47 -34.45
N SER A 376 3.04 3.59 -33.55
CA SER A 376 1.99 2.59 -33.36
C SER A 376 0.61 3.19 -33.50
N MET A 377 -0.37 2.31 -33.73
CA MET A 377 -1.77 2.67 -33.80
C MET A 377 -2.55 1.80 -32.81
N SER A 378 -3.44 2.41 -32.07
CA SER A 378 -4.37 1.71 -31.18
C SER A 378 -5.80 2.12 -31.53
N LYS A 379 -6.73 1.17 -31.41
CA LYS A 379 -8.17 1.42 -31.50
C LYS A 379 -8.72 1.45 -30.07
N ILE A 380 -9.42 2.51 -29.76
CA ILE A 380 -10.11 2.68 -28.50
C ILE A 380 -11.52 3.10 -28.86
N ASP A 381 -12.47 2.23 -28.56
CA ASP A 381 -13.84 2.43 -28.98
C ASP A 381 -14.01 2.39 -30.51
N ASP A 382 -14.62 3.41 -31.05
CA ASP A 382 -14.74 3.64 -32.50
C ASP A 382 -13.66 4.61 -33.02
N ASP A 383 -12.70 4.99 -32.13
CA ASP A 383 -11.63 5.92 -32.50
C ASP A 383 -10.27 5.23 -32.59
N TYR A 384 -9.45 5.76 -33.45
CA TYR A 384 -8.09 5.30 -33.70
C TYR A 384 -7.11 6.37 -33.24
N PHE A 385 -6.04 5.95 -32.58
CA PHE A 385 -5.03 6.84 -32.06
C PHE A 385 -3.66 6.46 -32.57
N TYR A 386 -2.87 7.45 -32.92
CA TYR A 386 -1.46 7.29 -33.23
C TYR A 386 -0.62 7.61 -32.00
N SER A 387 0.37 6.76 -31.71
CA SER A 387 1.52 7.09 -30.85
C SER A 387 2.72 7.24 -31.80
N LEU A 388 3.28 8.45 -31.89
CA LEU A 388 4.33 8.82 -32.85
C LEU A 388 5.54 9.33 -32.10
N VAL A 389 6.72 8.77 -32.39
CA VAL A 389 8.00 9.20 -31.84
C VAL A 389 8.84 9.81 -32.93
N TYR A 390 9.23 11.07 -32.76
CA TYR A 390 10.12 11.79 -33.65
C TYR A 390 11.45 12.04 -32.97
N GLU A 391 12.54 11.71 -33.66
CA GLU A 391 13.90 11.90 -33.13
C GLU A 391 14.73 12.81 -34.02
N ALA A 392 15.60 13.60 -33.39
CA ALA A 392 16.67 14.36 -34.02
C ALA A 392 18.02 14.00 -33.41
N LYS A 393 19.05 13.79 -34.23
CA LYS A 393 20.41 13.51 -33.76
C LYS A 393 21.08 14.79 -33.29
N THR A 394 21.63 14.79 -32.06
CA THR A 394 22.35 15.93 -31.46
C THR A 394 23.74 15.51 -31.02
N GLY A 395 24.62 15.18 -31.99
CA GLY A 395 25.97 14.67 -31.69
C GLY A 395 26.14 13.18 -31.93
N THR A 396 27.20 12.57 -31.40
CA THR A 396 27.52 11.16 -31.69
C THR A 396 26.62 10.16 -30.98
N ASP A 397 26.13 10.49 -29.76
CA ASP A 397 25.38 9.54 -28.90
C ASP A 397 24.14 10.13 -28.21
N SER A 398 23.77 11.39 -28.49
CA SER A 398 22.61 12.05 -27.90
C SER A 398 21.48 12.22 -28.92
N ARG A 399 20.25 11.95 -28.51
CA ARG A 399 19.05 12.13 -29.34
C ARG A 399 18.07 13.00 -28.57
N ASN A 400 17.44 13.92 -29.31
CA ASN A 400 16.26 14.63 -28.84
C ASN A 400 15.02 13.92 -29.37
N SER A 401 13.96 13.79 -28.58
CA SER A 401 12.70 13.20 -29.04
C SER A 401 11.51 14.12 -28.82
N VAL A 402 10.49 13.90 -29.62
CA VAL A 402 9.15 14.44 -29.47
C VAL A 402 8.16 13.29 -29.62
N ASP A 403 7.48 12.98 -28.53
CA ASP A 403 6.50 11.91 -28.47
C ASP A 403 5.12 12.53 -28.52
N VAL A 404 4.25 12.06 -29.39
CA VAL A 404 2.90 12.60 -29.59
C VAL A 404 1.88 11.47 -29.64
N TYR A 405 0.84 11.61 -28.82
CA TYR A 405 -0.35 10.76 -28.86
C TYR A 405 -1.53 11.58 -29.35
N LEU A 406 -2.21 11.13 -30.38
CA LEU A 406 -3.25 11.90 -31.04
C LEU A 406 -4.32 11.01 -31.68
N ASN A 407 -5.52 11.56 -31.84
CA ASN A 407 -6.61 10.92 -32.60
C ASN A 407 -6.27 10.85 -34.08
N ALA A 408 -6.22 9.64 -34.64
CA ALA A 408 -5.78 9.40 -36.00
C ALA A 408 -6.78 9.87 -37.08
N LYS A 409 -8.07 10.07 -36.73
CA LYS A 409 -9.09 10.59 -37.66
C LYS A 409 -9.06 12.12 -37.74
N THR A 410 -8.91 12.78 -36.59
CA THR A 410 -9.05 14.23 -36.49
C THR A 410 -7.72 14.97 -36.43
N GLY A 411 -6.64 14.29 -35.98
CA GLY A 411 -5.36 14.90 -35.68
C GLY A 411 -5.35 15.68 -34.34
N ALA A 412 -6.41 15.56 -33.52
CA ALA A 412 -6.45 16.18 -32.22
C ALA A 412 -5.40 15.56 -31.30
N VAL A 413 -4.54 16.39 -30.71
CA VAL A 413 -3.47 15.95 -29.83
C VAL A 413 -4.03 15.66 -28.44
N GLU A 414 -3.86 14.43 -27.97
CA GLU A 414 -4.24 13.97 -26.64
C GLU A 414 -3.13 14.26 -25.62
N SER A 415 -1.89 14.02 -26.02
CA SER A 415 -0.72 14.38 -25.23
C SER A 415 0.53 14.50 -26.09
N PHE A 416 1.50 15.27 -25.62
CA PHE A 416 2.85 15.26 -26.16
C PHE A 416 3.90 15.52 -25.09
N SER A 417 5.14 15.08 -25.37
CA SER A 417 6.31 15.45 -24.58
C SER A 417 7.52 15.66 -25.48
N LYS A 418 8.39 16.59 -25.09
CA LYS A 418 9.66 16.90 -25.77
C LYS A 418 10.80 16.60 -24.81
N TYR A 419 11.73 15.77 -25.24
CA TYR A 419 12.97 15.51 -24.53
C TYR A 419 14.14 16.14 -25.28
N ASP A 420 14.95 16.89 -24.57
CA ASP A 420 16.17 17.53 -25.08
C ASP A 420 17.35 17.14 -24.22
N SER A 421 18.28 16.37 -24.78
CA SER A 421 19.48 15.89 -24.10
C SER A 421 20.51 17.00 -23.80
N GLN A 422 20.41 18.16 -24.48
CA GLN A 422 21.29 19.32 -24.27
C GLN A 422 20.51 20.50 -23.68
N ASN A 423 19.97 20.28 -22.47
CA ASN A 423 19.13 21.26 -21.81
C ASN A 423 19.97 22.40 -21.20
N ASP A 424 20.35 23.36 -22.02
CA ASP A 424 21.14 24.54 -21.65
C ASP A 424 20.28 25.64 -21.02
N LEU A 425 19.36 25.24 -20.12
CA LEU A 425 18.46 26.14 -19.44
C LEU A 425 19.21 26.92 -18.34
N ASP A 426 19.04 28.24 -18.35
CA ASP A 426 19.71 29.15 -17.40
C ASP A 426 19.09 29.02 -15.99
N SER A 427 19.74 28.26 -15.12
CA SER A 427 19.34 28.12 -13.71
C SER A 427 19.82 29.26 -12.81
N SER A 428 20.47 30.29 -13.35
CA SER A 428 21.01 31.42 -12.57
C SER A 428 19.97 32.49 -12.22
N LYS A 429 18.79 32.45 -12.83
CA LYS A 429 17.73 33.46 -12.66
C LYS A 429 16.44 32.81 -12.15
N PRO A 430 15.65 33.55 -11.36
CA PRO A 430 14.35 33.10 -10.92
C PRO A 430 13.43 32.74 -12.11
N TYR A 431 12.68 31.64 -11.95
CA TYR A 431 11.72 31.19 -12.94
C TYR A 431 10.58 32.21 -13.14
N PRO A 432 10.23 32.59 -14.39
CA PRO A 432 9.23 33.64 -14.64
C PRO A 432 7.78 33.10 -14.51
N VAL A 433 7.37 32.77 -13.27
CA VAL A 433 6.11 32.08 -12.95
C VAL A 433 4.88 32.72 -13.60
N ALA A 434 4.67 34.03 -13.43
CA ALA A 434 3.47 34.71 -13.92
C ALA A 434 3.36 34.71 -15.46
N LEU A 435 4.49 34.81 -16.16
CA LEU A 435 4.54 34.74 -17.62
C LEU A 435 4.23 33.31 -18.11
N ASN A 436 4.89 32.36 -17.53
CA ASN A 436 4.79 30.96 -17.95
C ASN A 436 3.46 30.31 -17.56
N ASN A 437 2.81 30.76 -16.46
CA ASN A 437 1.43 30.37 -16.15
C ASN A 437 0.46 30.78 -17.28
N LYS A 438 0.61 32.00 -17.84
CA LYS A 438 -0.21 32.44 -19.00
C LYS A 438 0.08 31.64 -20.27
N ILE A 439 1.33 31.21 -20.48
CA ILE A 439 1.70 30.36 -21.60
C ILE A 439 1.05 28.98 -21.43
N ALA A 440 1.13 28.40 -20.22
CA ALA A 440 0.52 27.12 -19.91
C ALA A 440 -1.02 27.14 -20.11
N GLU A 441 -1.68 28.20 -19.63
CA GLU A 441 -3.13 28.38 -19.82
C GLU A 441 -3.52 28.43 -21.30
N LYS A 442 -2.77 29.19 -22.11
CA LYS A 442 -3.01 29.28 -23.56
C LYS A 442 -2.75 27.95 -24.26
N ALA A 443 -1.72 27.20 -23.86
CA ALA A 443 -1.42 25.88 -24.42
C ALA A 443 -2.53 24.87 -24.06
N ALA A 444 -2.98 24.84 -22.80
CA ALA A 444 -4.09 23.99 -22.37
C ALA A 444 -5.37 24.31 -23.15
N ALA A 445 -5.69 25.58 -23.32
CA ALA A 445 -6.86 26.03 -24.10
C ALA A 445 -6.72 25.69 -25.59
N HIS A 446 -5.51 25.70 -26.15
CA HIS A 446 -5.26 25.35 -27.54
C HIS A 446 -5.53 23.87 -27.84
N PHE A 447 -4.97 22.96 -27.00
CA PHE A 447 -5.10 21.52 -27.24
C PHE A 447 -6.46 20.98 -26.79
N TYR A 448 -7.04 21.52 -25.72
CA TYR A 448 -8.23 20.96 -25.06
C TYR A 448 -9.42 21.94 -25.03
N HIS A 449 -9.55 22.78 -26.05
CA HIS A 449 -10.57 23.85 -26.12
C HIS A 449 -12.00 23.37 -25.86
N GLY A 450 -12.34 22.11 -26.22
CA GLY A 450 -13.68 21.55 -26.03
C GLY A 450 -14.05 21.28 -24.57
N ILE A 451 -13.05 21.07 -23.70
CA ILE A 451 -13.26 20.71 -22.29
C ILE A 451 -12.62 21.72 -21.33
N PHE A 452 -11.72 22.58 -21.79
CA PHE A 452 -10.93 23.49 -20.95
C PHE A 452 -11.77 24.40 -20.05
N SER A 453 -12.99 24.75 -20.45
CA SER A 453 -13.92 25.53 -19.63
C SER A 453 -14.29 24.88 -18.28
N GLN A 454 -14.10 23.56 -18.17
CA GLN A 454 -14.34 22.81 -16.93
C GLN A 454 -13.12 22.82 -15.99
N TYR A 455 -12.00 23.40 -16.43
CA TYR A 455 -10.74 23.37 -15.68
C TYR A 455 -10.40 24.74 -15.12
N LYS A 456 -9.80 24.75 -13.92
CA LYS A 456 -9.33 25.98 -13.26
C LYS A 456 -7.88 25.79 -12.83
N PRO A 457 -7.07 26.88 -12.88
CA PRO A 457 -5.69 26.81 -12.45
C PRO A 457 -5.59 26.42 -10.96
N SER A 458 -4.70 25.48 -10.65
CA SER A 458 -4.33 25.13 -9.29
C SER A 458 -3.66 26.32 -8.58
N ALA A 459 -3.85 26.43 -7.27
CA ALA A 459 -3.18 27.43 -6.46
C ALA A 459 -1.65 27.35 -6.54
N LEU A 460 -1.11 26.16 -6.78
CA LEU A 460 0.33 25.92 -6.95
C LEU A 460 0.92 26.62 -8.19
N ASN A 461 0.11 26.91 -9.21
CA ASN A 461 0.57 27.58 -10.42
C ASN A 461 1.13 28.98 -10.17
N THR A 462 0.77 29.61 -9.05
CA THR A 462 1.25 30.95 -8.65
C THR A 462 2.26 30.92 -7.51
N ALA A 463 2.67 29.75 -7.06
CA ALA A 463 3.69 29.59 -6.02
C ALA A 463 5.01 30.29 -6.45
N PRO A 464 5.78 30.88 -5.53
CA PRO A 464 7.08 31.48 -5.84
C PRO A 464 8.02 30.50 -6.53
N SER A 465 8.98 31.03 -7.30
CA SER A 465 10.02 30.21 -7.93
C SER A 465 10.84 29.46 -6.87
N GLU A 466 11.00 28.17 -7.07
CA GLU A 466 11.83 27.33 -6.22
C GLU A 466 13.32 27.63 -6.46
N SER A 467 14.11 27.57 -5.40
CA SER A 467 15.55 27.76 -5.48
C SER A 467 16.28 26.87 -4.47
N TYR A 468 17.47 26.43 -4.87
CA TYR A 468 18.35 25.63 -4.04
C TYR A 468 19.72 26.30 -3.94
N THR A 469 20.23 26.50 -2.71
CA THR A 469 21.54 27.10 -2.48
C THR A 469 22.55 26.09 -1.93
N TYR A 470 23.63 25.88 -2.67
CA TYR A 470 24.74 25.01 -2.28
C TYR A 470 26.08 25.72 -2.53
N ASN A 471 27.00 25.67 -1.59
CA ASN A 471 28.30 26.34 -1.66
C ASN A 471 28.24 27.80 -2.12
N ASN A 472 27.32 28.60 -1.54
CA ASN A 472 27.07 30.01 -1.88
C ASN A 472 26.61 30.25 -3.33
N ARG A 473 26.21 29.22 -4.06
CA ARG A 473 25.63 29.35 -5.39
C ARG A 473 24.14 28.99 -5.31
N THR A 474 23.29 29.94 -5.66
CA THR A 474 21.84 29.69 -5.77
C THR A 474 21.49 29.29 -7.20
N THR A 475 20.76 28.21 -7.34
CA THR A 475 20.18 27.76 -8.61
C THR A 475 18.65 27.76 -8.49
N TYR A 476 17.99 28.03 -9.59
CA TYR A 476 16.54 28.08 -9.68
C TYR A 476 16.00 26.96 -10.57
N GLU A 477 14.72 26.62 -10.41
CA GLU A 477 14.04 25.70 -11.28
C GLU A 477 14.12 26.16 -12.75
N THR A 478 14.28 25.22 -13.66
CA THR A 478 14.41 25.47 -15.11
C THR A 478 13.16 25.11 -15.90
N SER A 479 12.28 24.29 -15.33
CA SER A 479 10.94 24.00 -15.85
C SER A 479 9.94 23.87 -14.70
N ARG A 480 8.66 24.06 -14.99
CA ARG A 480 7.57 23.90 -14.02
C ARG A 480 6.36 23.27 -14.69
N LEU A 481 5.73 22.37 -13.95
CA LEU A 481 4.43 21.81 -14.31
C LEU A 481 3.31 22.72 -13.79
N PHE A 482 2.50 23.27 -14.70
CA PHE A 482 1.27 23.99 -14.38
C PHE A 482 0.10 23.03 -14.48
N VAL A 483 -0.75 23.04 -13.45
CA VAL A 483 -1.88 22.11 -13.31
C VAL A 483 -3.18 22.89 -13.34
N PHE A 484 -4.13 22.42 -14.11
CA PHE A 484 -5.50 22.93 -14.16
C PHE A 484 -6.43 21.81 -13.75
N ASP A 485 -7.05 21.95 -12.58
CA ASP A 485 -7.92 20.94 -11.99
C ASP A 485 -9.32 21.02 -12.59
N ARG A 486 -9.94 19.88 -12.89
CA ARG A 486 -11.33 19.81 -13.36
C ARG A 486 -12.31 20.11 -12.24
N TYR A 487 -13.35 20.87 -12.57
CA TYR A 487 -14.45 21.20 -11.66
C TYR A 487 -15.80 20.84 -12.27
N VAL A 488 -16.60 20.10 -11.52
CA VAL A 488 -17.99 19.78 -11.86
C VAL A 488 -18.87 20.20 -10.69
N ASN A 489 -20.00 20.88 -10.94
CA ASN A 489 -20.88 21.42 -9.90
C ASN A 489 -20.15 22.30 -8.85
N GLY A 490 -19.04 22.94 -9.23
CA GLY A 490 -18.21 23.74 -8.32
C GLY A 490 -17.26 22.93 -7.41
N VAL A 491 -17.21 21.62 -7.57
CA VAL A 491 -16.37 20.68 -6.81
C VAL A 491 -15.26 20.15 -7.71
N VAL A 492 -14.04 20.04 -7.16
CA VAL A 492 -12.89 19.48 -7.88
C VAL A 492 -13.10 17.98 -8.13
N VAL A 493 -12.70 17.52 -9.31
CA VAL A 493 -12.61 16.10 -9.64
C VAL A 493 -11.16 15.66 -9.49
N GLU A 494 -10.90 14.87 -8.46
CA GLU A 494 -9.56 14.44 -8.15
C GLU A 494 -9.03 13.45 -9.19
N GLY A 495 -7.76 13.61 -9.54
CA GLY A 495 -7.13 12.80 -10.58
C GLY A 495 -7.40 13.29 -12.00
N GLU A 496 -8.31 14.24 -12.19
CA GLU A 496 -8.58 14.79 -13.51
C GLU A 496 -8.05 16.22 -13.63
N SER A 497 -7.00 16.37 -14.40
CA SER A 497 -6.32 17.64 -14.59
C SER A 497 -5.75 17.77 -15.99
N ILE A 498 -5.55 19.00 -16.44
CA ILE A 498 -4.67 19.33 -17.55
C ILE A 498 -3.32 19.73 -16.96
N CYS A 499 -2.26 19.10 -17.42
CA CYS A 499 -0.89 19.37 -16.99
C CYS A 499 -0.07 19.92 -18.15
N VAL A 500 0.54 21.09 -17.96
CA VAL A 500 1.40 21.74 -18.95
C VAL A 500 2.75 22.07 -18.34
N GLU A 501 3.82 21.48 -18.86
CA GLU A 501 5.18 21.78 -18.45
C GLU A 501 5.77 22.89 -19.33
N VAL A 502 6.26 23.95 -18.71
CA VAL A 502 6.86 25.10 -19.40
C VAL A 502 8.26 25.34 -18.89
N THR A 503 9.22 25.54 -19.79
CA THR A 503 10.60 25.89 -19.44
C THR A 503 10.72 27.32 -18.98
N ASN A 504 11.85 27.70 -18.34
CA ASN A 504 12.12 29.09 -17.98
C ASN A 504 12.33 30.03 -19.18
N ARG A 505 12.41 29.48 -20.40
CA ARG A 505 12.41 30.24 -21.69
C ARG A 505 11.01 30.41 -22.29
N GLY A 506 9.98 29.83 -21.65
CA GLY A 506 8.60 29.89 -22.13
C GLY A 506 8.23 28.82 -23.17
N GLU A 507 9.04 27.80 -23.35
CA GLU A 507 8.74 26.68 -24.24
C GLU A 507 7.84 25.66 -23.53
N VAL A 508 6.81 25.16 -24.21
CA VAL A 508 5.97 24.07 -23.72
C VAL A 508 6.66 22.74 -24.03
N LYS A 509 7.06 22.04 -22.97
CA LYS A 509 7.72 20.73 -23.09
C LYS A 509 6.75 19.56 -23.06
N ARG A 510 5.69 19.68 -22.29
CA ARG A 510 4.69 18.60 -22.13
C ARG A 510 3.31 19.18 -22.00
N CYS A 511 2.36 18.50 -22.58
CA CYS A 511 0.95 18.77 -22.36
C CYS A 511 0.18 17.45 -22.34
N ARG A 512 -0.66 17.26 -21.31
CA ARG A 512 -1.54 16.08 -21.19
C ARG A 512 -2.77 16.44 -20.38
N TYR A 513 -3.82 15.64 -20.54
CA TYR A 513 -5.03 15.77 -19.72
C TYR A 513 -5.53 14.40 -19.27
N GLU A 514 -6.32 14.43 -18.18
CA GLU A 514 -7.12 13.31 -17.71
C GLU A 514 -8.57 13.77 -17.65
N TYR A 515 -9.46 13.02 -18.26
CA TYR A 515 -10.88 13.34 -18.38
C TYR A 515 -11.71 12.07 -18.56
N THR A 516 -12.76 11.90 -17.76
CA THR A 516 -13.72 10.80 -17.86
C THR A 516 -15.11 11.37 -18.12
N ASP A 517 -15.80 10.90 -19.15
CA ASP A 517 -17.16 11.35 -19.49
C ASP A 517 -18.21 10.52 -18.73
N ILE A 518 -18.46 10.88 -17.48
CA ILE A 518 -19.42 10.23 -16.61
C ILE A 518 -20.36 11.25 -15.95
N LYS A 519 -21.45 10.74 -15.36
CA LYS A 519 -22.38 11.56 -14.58
C LYS A 519 -21.87 11.74 -13.15
N PHE A 520 -21.94 12.98 -12.69
CA PHE A 520 -21.58 13.34 -11.31
C PHE A 520 -22.82 13.52 -10.45
N PRO A 521 -22.84 13.01 -9.20
CA PRO A 521 -23.93 13.25 -8.27
C PRO A 521 -24.01 14.73 -7.89
N SER A 522 -25.20 15.20 -7.52
CA SER A 522 -25.38 16.54 -6.97
C SER A 522 -24.73 16.66 -5.59
N VAL A 523 -24.33 17.88 -5.22
CA VAL A 523 -23.74 18.16 -3.91
C VAL A 523 -24.88 18.43 -2.89
N PRO A 524 -25.16 17.49 -1.97
CA PRO A 524 -26.20 17.71 -0.97
C PRO A 524 -25.70 18.68 0.12
N LYS A 525 -26.67 19.24 0.87
CA LYS A 525 -26.32 19.94 2.11
C LYS A 525 -25.71 18.94 3.10
N PHE A 526 -24.50 19.21 3.54
CA PHE A 526 -23.75 18.32 4.41
C PHE A 526 -23.70 18.90 5.84
N ASP A 527 -24.11 18.08 6.83
CA ASP A 527 -24.16 18.46 8.23
C ASP A 527 -22.82 18.20 8.90
N LYS A 528 -22.15 19.27 9.29
CA LYS A 528 -20.81 19.22 9.92
C LYS A 528 -20.82 18.50 11.27
N ASP A 529 -21.85 18.71 12.10
CA ASP A 529 -21.92 18.11 13.43
C ASP A 529 -22.12 16.58 13.31
N LYS A 530 -23.00 16.15 12.41
CA LYS A 530 -23.19 14.74 12.12
C LYS A 530 -21.91 14.11 11.56
N ALA A 531 -21.21 14.79 10.67
CA ALA A 531 -19.95 14.34 10.10
C ALA A 531 -18.88 14.09 11.18
N PHE A 532 -18.65 15.09 12.04
CA PHE A 532 -17.67 14.97 13.11
C PHE A 532 -18.06 13.93 14.18
N SER A 533 -19.35 13.78 14.46
CA SER A 533 -19.84 12.68 15.31
C SER A 533 -19.45 11.31 14.75
N LYS A 534 -19.54 11.12 13.42
CA LYS A 534 -19.13 9.87 12.77
C LYS A 534 -17.60 9.68 12.79
N LEU A 535 -16.85 10.74 12.48
CA LEU A 535 -15.39 10.70 12.54
C LEU A 535 -14.90 10.33 13.94
N TYR A 536 -15.41 10.99 14.98
CA TYR A 536 -15.01 10.75 16.37
C TYR A 536 -15.48 9.40 16.91
N SER A 537 -16.62 8.87 16.43
CA SER A 537 -17.04 7.51 16.79
C SER A 537 -16.13 6.45 16.18
N ARG A 538 -15.50 6.76 15.05
CA ARG A 538 -14.53 5.88 14.39
C ARG A 538 -13.16 5.95 15.07
N GLN A 539 -12.66 7.16 15.24
CA GLN A 539 -11.38 7.44 15.89
C GLN A 539 -11.42 8.81 16.57
N PRO A 540 -11.56 8.82 17.89
CA PRO A 540 -11.46 10.09 18.62
C PRO A 540 -10.03 10.63 18.59
N PRO A 541 -9.83 11.94 18.77
CA PRO A 541 -8.50 12.51 18.97
C PRO A 541 -7.76 11.80 20.11
N GLU A 542 -6.51 11.41 19.87
CA GLU A 542 -5.67 10.71 20.84
C GLU A 542 -4.71 11.68 21.51
N LEU A 543 -4.66 11.65 22.86
CA LEU A 543 -3.68 12.42 23.63
C LEU A 543 -2.35 11.66 23.62
N VAL A 544 -1.30 12.29 23.11
CA VAL A 544 0.02 11.71 23.00
C VAL A 544 1.13 12.69 23.35
N TYR A 545 2.27 12.17 23.75
CA TYR A 545 3.51 12.95 23.72
C TYR A 545 4.15 12.81 22.34
N GLN A 546 4.44 13.97 21.70
CA GLN A 546 5.28 14.05 20.52
C GLN A 546 6.64 14.57 20.93
N CYS A 547 7.70 13.94 20.42
CA CYS A 547 9.07 14.32 20.74
C CYS A 547 9.91 14.47 19.48
N TYR A 548 10.90 15.37 19.50
CA TYR A 548 11.94 15.41 18.50
C TYR A 548 13.31 15.63 19.16
N ILE A 549 14.35 15.23 18.47
CA ILE A 549 15.74 15.47 18.87
C ILE A 549 16.22 16.71 18.12
N ALA A 550 16.52 17.77 18.84
CA ALA A 550 17.07 18.99 18.28
C ALA A 550 18.53 18.78 17.83
N LYS A 551 19.02 19.66 16.96
CA LYS A 551 20.40 19.56 16.42
C LYS A 551 21.48 19.52 17.52
N ASP A 552 21.23 20.15 18.67
CA ASP A 552 22.13 20.14 19.84
C ASP A 552 22.06 18.82 20.62
N GLY A 553 21.23 17.86 20.21
CA GLY A 553 21.03 16.55 20.82
C GLY A 553 20.02 16.53 21.97
N LYS A 554 19.40 17.67 22.30
CA LYS A 554 18.35 17.72 23.33
C LYS A 554 17.04 17.21 22.77
N ILE A 555 16.32 16.44 23.58
CA ILE A 555 14.98 15.96 23.25
C ILE A 555 13.98 16.96 23.80
N LYS A 556 13.07 17.42 22.93
CA LYS A 556 11.93 18.26 23.29
C LYS A 556 10.66 17.47 23.16
N SER A 557 9.79 17.58 24.18
CA SER A 557 8.53 16.85 24.26
C SER A 557 7.34 17.82 24.35
N TYR A 558 6.26 17.45 23.66
CA TYR A 558 5.03 18.22 23.52
C TYR A 558 3.86 17.31 23.87
N LEU A 559 2.93 17.78 24.68
CA LEU A 559 1.68 17.09 24.93
C LEU A 559 0.63 17.57 23.93
N THR A 560 0.20 16.70 23.04
CA THR A 560 -0.67 17.05 21.93
C THR A 560 -1.83 16.08 21.77
N TYR A 561 -2.92 16.57 21.23
CA TYR A 561 -3.95 15.72 20.64
C TYR A 561 -3.67 15.54 19.15
N THR A 562 -3.54 14.30 18.72
CA THR A 562 -3.46 13.92 17.31
C THR A 562 -4.83 13.47 16.82
N PHE A 563 -5.13 13.77 15.57
CA PHE A 563 -6.37 13.33 14.93
C PHE A 563 -6.09 12.97 13.47
N ASP A 564 -6.40 11.72 13.13
CA ASP A 564 -6.28 11.26 11.75
C ASP A 564 -7.51 11.71 10.96
N SER A 565 -7.27 12.39 9.85
CA SER A 565 -8.33 12.87 8.99
C SER A 565 -8.82 11.76 8.06
N TYR A 566 -9.92 11.11 8.43
CA TYR A 566 -10.63 10.19 7.56
C TYR A 566 -11.55 10.91 6.59
N THR A 567 -11.76 10.30 5.43
CA THR A 567 -12.72 10.76 4.42
C THR A 567 -14.12 10.24 4.75
N LEU A 568 -15.14 11.04 4.46
CA LEU A 568 -16.54 10.65 4.56
C LEU A 568 -17.19 10.62 3.18
N ASP A 569 -18.09 9.68 2.93
CA ASP A 569 -18.99 9.75 1.79
C ASP A 569 -20.19 10.66 2.06
N SER A 570 -21.02 10.89 1.06
CA SER A 570 -22.22 11.72 1.16
C SER A 570 -23.29 11.17 2.13
N SER A 571 -23.19 9.91 2.54
CA SER A 571 -24.05 9.26 3.54
C SER A 571 -23.50 9.33 4.97
N TYR A 572 -22.35 9.98 5.16
CA TYR A 572 -21.56 10.06 6.40
C TYR A 572 -20.85 8.76 6.80
N LYS A 573 -20.66 7.82 5.88
CA LYS A 573 -19.85 6.64 6.11
C LYS A 573 -18.37 7.03 6.03
N VAL A 574 -17.56 6.57 6.97
CA VAL A 574 -16.10 6.76 6.93
C VAL A 574 -15.53 5.77 5.91
N VAL A 575 -14.78 6.30 4.97
CA VAL A 575 -14.23 5.57 3.81
C VAL A 575 -12.74 5.84 3.64
N SER A 576 -12.09 5.09 2.77
CA SER A 576 -10.70 5.35 2.38
C SER A 576 -10.56 6.70 1.67
N TYR A 577 -9.32 7.14 1.46
CA TYR A 577 -9.03 8.38 0.72
C TYR A 577 -9.75 8.44 -0.63
N TYR A 578 -9.84 7.32 -1.35
CA TYR A 578 -10.52 7.23 -2.64
C TYR A 578 -12.01 6.82 -2.53
N GLY A 579 -12.57 6.77 -1.31
CA GLY A 579 -13.98 6.49 -1.08
C GLY A 579 -14.36 5.01 -1.05
N TYR A 580 -13.41 4.11 -1.14
CA TYR A 580 -13.68 2.68 -0.95
C TYR A 580 -13.97 2.36 0.51
N GLU A 581 -14.76 1.34 0.74
CA GLU A 581 -14.97 0.85 2.09
C GLU A 581 -13.62 0.55 2.74
N LEU A 582 -13.40 1.11 3.92
CA LEU A 582 -12.21 0.75 4.68
C LEU A 582 -12.36 -0.70 5.12
N TYR A 583 -11.75 -1.61 4.38
CA TYR A 583 -11.46 -2.94 4.91
C TYR A 583 -10.48 -2.75 6.06
N ARG A 584 -11.01 -2.50 7.23
CA ARG A 584 -10.25 -2.75 8.42
C ARG A 584 -10.19 -4.26 8.56
N SER A 585 -8.99 -4.80 8.72
CA SER A 585 -8.80 -5.70 9.83
C SER A 585 -9.11 -4.89 11.10
N GLU A 586 -10.39 -4.56 11.34
CA GLU A 586 -10.78 -4.18 12.67
C GLU A 586 -10.22 -5.30 13.54
N LYS A 587 -9.47 -4.98 14.60
CA LYS A 587 -9.60 -5.79 15.81
C LYS A 587 -11.11 -5.72 16.08
N GLN A 588 -11.84 -6.61 15.43
CA GLN A 588 -13.26 -6.72 15.65
C GLN A 588 -13.34 -6.95 17.14
N ASN A 589 -14.16 -6.15 17.81
CA ASN A 589 -14.40 -6.38 19.21
C ASN A 589 -14.88 -7.83 19.35
N THR A 590 -13.94 -8.73 19.64
CA THR A 590 -14.19 -10.17 19.73
C THR A 590 -14.88 -10.53 21.03
N ASN A 591 -15.18 -9.55 21.88
CA ASN A 591 -15.99 -9.70 23.07
C ASN A 591 -17.48 -9.71 22.69
N TYR A 592 -17.87 -10.75 21.96
CA TYR A 592 -19.29 -10.96 21.63
C TYR A 592 -20.11 -11.26 22.88
N THR A 593 -21.23 -10.53 23.02
CA THR A 593 -22.09 -10.63 24.19
C THR A 593 -23.16 -11.74 24.08
N ASP A 594 -23.37 -12.29 22.88
CA ASP A 594 -24.47 -13.19 22.52
C ASP A 594 -24.03 -14.61 22.12
N ILE A 595 -22.78 -14.98 22.40
CA ILE A 595 -22.26 -16.33 22.09
C ILE A 595 -21.97 -17.17 23.34
N SER A 596 -22.18 -16.63 24.53
CA SER A 596 -21.89 -17.34 25.77
C SER A 596 -22.79 -18.57 25.94
N GLY A 597 -22.17 -19.73 26.16
CA GLY A 597 -22.85 -20.99 26.41
C GLY A 597 -23.41 -21.72 25.18
N ILE A 598 -23.24 -21.17 23.96
CA ILE A 598 -23.57 -21.92 22.75
C ILE A 598 -22.47 -22.93 22.40
N LYS A 599 -22.85 -24.01 21.71
CA LYS A 599 -21.92 -25.10 21.33
C LYS A 599 -20.69 -24.60 20.54
N GLN A 600 -20.86 -23.56 19.74
CA GLN A 600 -19.84 -23.01 18.83
C GLN A 600 -19.02 -21.87 19.46
N GLU A 601 -19.21 -21.56 20.73
CA GLU A 601 -18.52 -20.45 21.39
C GLU A 601 -16.98 -20.55 21.25
N GLU A 602 -16.40 -21.74 21.48
CA GLU A 602 -14.96 -21.98 21.35
C GLU A 602 -14.48 -21.69 19.91
N ALA A 603 -15.20 -22.19 18.91
CA ALA A 603 -14.84 -21.98 17.50
C ALA A 603 -14.87 -20.50 17.12
N ILE A 604 -15.93 -19.78 17.50
CA ILE A 604 -16.09 -18.35 17.22
C ILE A 604 -14.97 -17.54 17.90
N ARG A 605 -14.74 -17.74 19.19
CA ARG A 605 -13.68 -17.00 19.92
C ARG A 605 -12.29 -17.32 19.38
N THR A 606 -12.02 -18.60 19.09
CA THR A 606 -10.72 -19.01 18.58
C THR A 606 -10.44 -18.40 17.21
N MET A 607 -11.37 -18.52 16.26
CA MET A 607 -11.15 -17.98 14.91
C MET A 607 -11.08 -16.45 14.92
N ALA A 608 -11.94 -15.79 15.71
CA ALA A 608 -11.90 -14.33 15.86
C ALA A 608 -10.57 -13.80 16.43
N ARG A 609 -9.87 -14.59 17.26
CA ARG A 609 -8.53 -14.28 17.75
C ARG A 609 -7.49 -14.13 16.60
N TYR A 610 -7.72 -14.82 15.48
CA TYR A 610 -6.90 -14.72 14.27
C TYR A 610 -7.43 -13.68 13.26
N GLY A 611 -8.42 -12.89 13.64
CA GLY A 611 -9.08 -11.94 12.74
C GLY A 611 -10.04 -12.61 11.74
N ILE A 612 -10.33 -13.90 11.92
CA ILE A 612 -11.22 -14.67 11.04
C ILE A 612 -12.59 -14.69 11.69
N THR A 613 -13.50 -13.86 11.17
CA THR A 613 -14.86 -13.74 11.73
C THR A 613 -15.80 -13.12 10.70
N LEU A 614 -17.10 -13.20 10.98
CA LEU A 614 -18.14 -12.53 10.22
C LEU A 614 -18.38 -11.12 10.77
N LYS A 615 -18.82 -10.20 9.91
CA LYS A 615 -19.12 -8.83 10.31
C LYS A 615 -20.12 -8.83 11.47
N SER A 616 -19.81 -8.12 12.55
CA SER A 616 -20.64 -8.00 13.72
C SER A 616 -21.10 -6.56 13.93
N GLU A 617 -22.28 -6.37 14.54
CA GLU A 617 -22.81 -5.05 14.85
C GLU A 617 -22.99 -4.90 16.37
N ASN A 618 -22.57 -3.77 16.92
CA ASN A 618 -22.74 -3.44 18.33
C ASN A 618 -22.22 -4.51 19.33
N GLY A 619 -21.15 -5.23 18.96
CA GLY A 619 -20.57 -6.29 19.82
C GLY A 619 -21.40 -7.58 19.84
N ARG A 620 -22.35 -7.74 18.91
CA ARG A 620 -23.15 -8.97 18.77
C ARG A 620 -22.72 -9.74 17.55
N PHE A 621 -22.48 -11.03 17.71
CA PHE A 621 -22.11 -11.94 16.62
C PHE A 621 -23.32 -12.39 15.79
N ASP A 622 -24.51 -12.46 16.39
CA ASP A 622 -25.73 -13.03 15.84
C ASP A 622 -25.56 -14.50 15.40
N PRO A 623 -25.35 -15.43 16.34
CA PRO A 623 -24.97 -16.81 16.01
C PRO A 623 -26.03 -17.58 15.17
N ASN A 624 -27.30 -17.20 15.26
CA ASN A 624 -28.40 -17.82 14.53
C ASN A 624 -28.73 -17.13 13.19
N GLY A 625 -28.08 -16.01 12.90
CA GLY A 625 -28.24 -15.32 11.62
C GLY A 625 -27.74 -16.17 10.44
N THR A 626 -28.17 -15.84 9.24
CA THR A 626 -27.76 -16.52 8.00
C THR A 626 -26.41 -15.99 7.52
N VAL A 627 -25.65 -16.81 6.80
CA VAL A 627 -24.39 -16.46 6.14
C VAL A 627 -24.63 -16.34 4.64
N LYS A 628 -24.11 -15.29 4.03
CA LYS A 628 -24.14 -15.11 2.58
C LYS A 628 -23.00 -15.88 1.91
N TYR A 629 -23.18 -16.20 0.61
CA TYR A 629 -22.14 -16.90 -0.16
C TYR A 629 -20.81 -16.13 -0.18
N SER A 630 -20.83 -14.81 -0.40
CA SER A 630 -19.65 -13.95 -0.34
C SER A 630 -18.96 -13.95 1.03
N GLU A 631 -19.73 -13.96 2.11
CA GLU A 631 -19.16 -14.05 3.46
C GLU A 631 -18.47 -15.39 3.71
N MET A 632 -19.07 -16.49 3.18
CA MET A 632 -18.48 -17.83 3.28
C MET A 632 -17.20 -17.97 2.45
N LEU A 633 -17.16 -17.41 1.24
CA LEU A 633 -15.94 -17.32 0.41
C LEU A 633 -14.82 -16.62 1.18
N ASN A 634 -15.10 -15.49 1.82
CA ASN A 634 -14.12 -14.74 2.60
C ASN A 634 -13.60 -15.55 3.80
N LEU A 635 -14.47 -16.26 4.51
CA LEU A 635 -14.06 -17.15 5.61
C LEU A 635 -13.13 -18.27 5.11
N ILE A 636 -13.49 -18.94 4.01
CA ILE A 636 -12.70 -20.03 3.43
C ILE A 636 -11.35 -19.50 2.95
N SER A 637 -11.32 -18.39 2.21
CA SER A 637 -10.10 -17.76 1.72
C SER A 637 -9.14 -17.42 2.88
N SER A 638 -9.70 -16.94 3.99
CA SER A 638 -8.92 -16.60 5.19
C SER A 638 -8.24 -17.81 5.84
N VAL A 639 -8.77 -19.02 5.68
CA VAL A 639 -8.21 -20.24 6.27
C VAL A 639 -7.47 -21.13 5.28
N THR A 640 -7.58 -20.91 3.98
CA THR A 640 -6.89 -21.73 2.97
C THR A 640 -5.58 -21.12 2.48
N LYS A 641 -5.31 -19.85 2.79
CA LYS A 641 -4.18 -19.06 2.28
C LYS A 641 -4.03 -19.07 0.76
N GLN A 642 -5.05 -19.47 0.08
CA GLN A 642 -5.18 -19.08 -1.30
C GLN A 642 -5.48 -17.58 -1.24
N TYR A 643 -4.42 -16.74 -1.29
CA TYR A 643 -4.59 -15.41 -1.79
C TYR A 643 -5.16 -15.62 -3.18
N ILE A 644 -6.44 -15.42 -3.33
CA ILE A 644 -7.03 -15.14 -4.61
C ILE A 644 -6.38 -13.80 -4.96
N TYR A 645 -5.20 -13.84 -5.59
CA TYR A 645 -4.76 -12.76 -6.44
C TYR A 645 -5.91 -12.64 -7.42
N TYR A 646 -6.61 -11.55 -7.36
CA TYR A 646 -7.72 -11.23 -8.24
C TYR A 646 -7.28 -11.31 -9.71
N ASP A 647 -7.13 -12.52 -10.20
CA ASP A 647 -7.35 -12.94 -11.55
C ASP A 647 -8.70 -13.64 -11.54
N PHE A 648 -9.73 -12.88 -11.15
CA PHE A 648 -11.11 -13.34 -11.14
C PHE A 648 -11.66 -13.57 -12.54
N ASP A 649 -10.90 -13.22 -13.59
CA ASP A 649 -11.39 -13.31 -14.96
C ASP A 649 -11.48 -14.72 -15.53
N ASP A 650 -10.84 -15.74 -14.89
CA ASP A 650 -10.86 -17.12 -15.42
C ASP A 650 -11.25 -18.21 -14.42
N ALA A 651 -11.40 -17.95 -13.12
CA ALA A 651 -11.56 -19.01 -12.12
C ALA A 651 -12.90 -19.04 -11.38
N VAL A 652 -13.60 -17.92 -11.29
CA VAL A 652 -14.95 -17.85 -10.76
C VAL A 652 -15.80 -17.21 -11.85
N GLU A 653 -16.68 -18.00 -12.50
CA GLU A 653 -17.80 -17.39 -13.21
C GLU A 653 -18.49 -16.51 -12.18
N ASP A 654 -18.39 -15.19 -12.35
CA ASP A 654 -18.99 -14.19 -11.46
C ASP A 654 -20.51 -14.32 -11.58
N ASP A 655 -21.04 -15.29 -10.84
CA ASP A 655 -22.46 -15.38 -10.60
C ASP A 655 -22.82 -14.40 -9.48
N SER A 656 -22.75 -13.09 -9.83
CA SER A 656 -23.15 -12.01 -8.93
C SER A 656 -24.58 -12.25 -8.39
N SER A 657 -25.35 -13.12 -9.05
CA SER A 657 -26.69 -13.53 -8.64
C SER A 657 -26.69 -14.31 -7.32
N ILE A 658 -25.62 -15.06 -7.00
CA ILE A 658 -25.54 -15.86 -5.76
C ILE A 658 -24.75 -15.20 -4.62
N SER A 659 -24.02 -14.13 -4.89
CA SER A 659 -23.16 -13.47 -3.90
C SER A 659 -23.90 -13.12 -2.60
N ASN A 660 -25.14 -12.66 -2.69
CA ASN A 660 -26.00 -12.31 -1.57
C ASN A 660 -26.93 -13.44 -1.11
N THR A 661 -26.88 -14.62 -1.72
CA THR A 661 -27.74 -15.77 -1.39
C THR A 661 -27.31 -16.39 -0.06
N PRO A 662 -28.24 -16.77 0.84
CA PRO A 662 -27.91 -17.57 2.01
C PRO A 662 -27.24 -18.88 1.61
N VAL A 663 -26.12 -19.20 2.27
CA VAL A 663 -25.29 -20.35 1.90
C VAL A 663 -25.87 -21.65 2.44
N THR A 664 -26.01 -22.65 1.57
CA THR A 664 -26.31 -24.05 1.95
C THR A 664 -25.04 -24.87 2.12
N ASN A 665 -25.14 -26.10 2.65
CA ASN A 665 -24.02 -27.03 2.69
C ASN A 665 -23.45 -27.29 1.29
N SER A 666 -24.29 -27.40 0.26
CA SER A 666 -23.86 -27.57 -1.14
C SER A 666 -23.08 -26.37 -1.65
N LEU A 667 -23.60 -25.14 -1.43
CA LEU A 667 -22.93 -23.90 -1.81
C LEU A 667 -21.64 -23.70 -1.02
N THR A 668 -21.59 -24.13 0.23
CA THR A 668 -20.36 -24.10 1.04
C THR A 668 -19.28 -25.03 0.47
N ALA A 669 -19.66 -26.24 0.03
CA ALA A 669 -18.73 -27.14 -0.66
C ALA A 669 -18.24 -26.57 -2.00
N ARG A 670 -19.15 -25.91 -2.76
CA ARG A 670 -18.81 -25.17 -3.97
C ARG A 670 -17.80 -24.06 -3.66
N ALA A 671 -18.10 -23.19 -2.71
CA ALA A 671 -17.21 -22.10 -2.30
C ALA A 671 -15.81 -22.59 -1.94
N PHE A 672 -15.71 -23.70 -1.19
CA PHE A 672 -14.42 -24.28 -0.83
C PHE A 672 -13.62 -24.77 -2.04
N VAL A 673 -14.25 -25.53 -2.93
CA VAL A 673 -13.58 -26.11 -4.09
C VAL A 673 -13.19 -25.06 -5.12
N GLU A 674 -14.03 -24.02 -5.31
CA GLU A 674 -13.71 -22.88 -6.17
C GLU A 674 -12.53 -22.09 -5.62
N THR A 675 -12.52 -21.78 -4.31
CA THR A 675 -11.39 -21.15 -3.64
C THR A 675 -10.08 -21.93 -3.82
N MET A 676 -10.16 -23.27 -3.87
CA MET A 676 -9.00 -24.16 -4.08
C MET A 676 -8.63 -24.32 -5.56
N GLY A 677 -9.27 -23.62 -6.49
CA GLY A 677 -9.02 -23.74 -7.93
C GLY A 677 -9.54 -25.04 -8.55
N GLY A 678 -10.42 -25.76 -7.87
CA GLY A 678 -10.92 -27.08 -8.27
C GLY A 678 -12.21 -27.07 -9.09
N ALA A 679 -12.74 -25.89 -9.47
CA ALA A 679 -14.01 -25.76 -10.15
C ALA A 679 -14.12 -26.58 -11.45
N GLY A 680 -13.06 -26.56 -12.28
CA GLY A 680 -13.00 -27.33 -13.53
C GLY A 680 -13.13 -28.84 -13.32
N PHE A 681 -12.52 -29.37 -12.26
CA PHE A 681 -12.67 -30.80 -11.91
C PHE A 681 -14.05 -31.11 -11.37
N ALA A 682 -14.62 -30.25 -10.51
CA ALA A 682 -15.93 -30.46 -9.90
C ALA A 682 -17.06 -30.50 -10.91
N LYS A 683 -16.93 -29.83 -12.05
CA LYS A 683 -17.91 -29.79 -13.16
C LYS A 683 -17.87 -31.02 -14.08
N LEU A 684 -16.92 -31.94 -13.93
CA LEU A 684 -16.83 -33.13 -14.76
C LEU A 684 -17.99 -34.08 -14.45
N SER A 685 -18.83 -34.42 -15.45
CA SER A 685 -19.98 -35.29 -15.27
C SER A 685 -19.60 -36.75 -15.27
N GLY A 686 -20.36 -37.59 -14.51
CA GLY A 686 -20.29 -39.06 -14.57
C GLY A 686 -19.09 -39.72 -13.89
N ILE A 687 -18.17 -38.95 -13.29
CA ILE A 687 -16.97 -39.50 -12.63
C ILE A 687 -17.10 -39.64 -11.11
N TYR A 688 -18.09 -38.94 -10.52
CA TYR A 688 -18.25 -38.90 -9.07
C TYR A 688 -19.23 -40.00 -8.58
N LYS A 689 -18.85 -40.61 -7.46
CA LYS A 689 -19.77 -41.43 -6.67
C LYS A 689 -20.38 -40.56 -5.59
N SER A 690 -21.62 -40.84 -5.20
CA SER A 690 -22.23 -40.11 -4.06
C SER A 690 -21.40 -40.35 -2.80
N PRO A 691 -20.87 -39.26 -2.20
CA PRO A 691 -20.07 -39.35 -1.00
C PRO A 691 -20.89 -39.53 0.28
N PHE A 692 -22.20 -39.25 0.24
CA PHE A 692 -23.14 -39.30 1.36
C PHE A 692 -24.46 -39.95 0.94
N THR A 693 -25.17 -40.54 1.90
CA THR A 693 -26.41 -41.32 1.60
C THR A 693 -27.57 -40.48 1.12
N ASP A 694 -27.59 -39.17 1.40
CA ASP A 694 -28.62 -38.22 1.03
C ASP A 694 -28.22 -37.31 -0.15
N VAL A 695 -27.02 -37.50 -0.76
CA VAL A 695 -26.61 -36.82 -1.98
C VAL A 695 -26.84 -37.72 -3.17
N LYS A 696 -27.76 -37.38 -4.05
CA LYS A 696 -28.11 -38.12 -5.25
C LYS A 696 -27.04 -37.96 -6.33
N LEU A 697 -26.93 -38.93 -7.26
CA LEU A 697 -25.97 -38.88 -8.37
C LEU A 697 -26.24 -37.75 -9.38
N ASP A 698 -27.48 -37.29 -9.47
CA ASP A 698 -27.94 -36.18 -10.31
C ASP A 698 -27.89 -34.82 -9.60
N ASN A 699 -27.32 -34.75 -8.38
CA ASN A 699 -27.15 -33.48 -7.67
C ASN A 699 -26.10 -32.64 -8.41
N GLU A 700 -26.46 -31.40 -8.75
CA GLU A 700 -25.57 -30.48 -9.49
C GLU A 700 -24.25 -30.17 -8.78
N TYR A 701 -24.20 -30.26 -7.44
CA TYR A 701 -23.00 -30.03 -6.62
C TYR A 701 -22.25 -31.32 -6.27
N ILE A 702 -22.57 -32.48 -6.88
CA ILE A 702 -21.97 -33.78 -6.49
C ILE A 702 -20.45 -33.77 -6.56
N GLY A 703 -19.85 -33.13 -7.58
CA GLY A 703 -18.41 -33.05 -7.74
C GLY A 703 -17.78 -32.17 -6.67
N TYR A 704 -18.39 -31.03 -6.36
CA TYR A 704 -17.95 -30.15 -5.29
C TYR A 704 -18.01 -30.82 -3.92
N ILE A 705 -19.12 -31.51 -3.62
CA ILE A 705 -19.30 -32.24 -2.36
C ILE A 705 -18.30 -33.38 -2.22
N ALA A 706 -18.04 -34.12 -3.31
CA ALA A 706 -17.07 -35.23 -3.32
C ALA A 706 -15.64 -34.75 -3.08
N ILE A 707 -15.22 -33.67 -3.76
CA ILE A 707 -13.89 -33.07 -3.59
C ILE A 707 -13.75 -32.47 -2.18
N ALA A 708 -14.73 -31.68 -1.72
CA ALA A 708 -14.69 -31.09 -0.38
C ALA A 708 -14.63 -32.15 0.73
N LYS A 709 -15.31 -33.29 0.55
CA LYS A 709 -15.20 -34.43 1.47
C LYS A 709 -13.81 -35.05 1.43
N ALA A 710 -13.26 -35.31 0.23
CA ALA A 710 -11.92 -35.87 0.08
C ALA A 710 -10.84 -35.01 0.71
N MET A 711 -11.01 -33.67 0.66
CA MET A 711 -10.11 -32.71 1.27
C MET A 711 -10.37 -32.46 2.78
N GLY A 712 -11.34 -33.18 3.39
CA GLY A 712 -11.64 -33.11 4.82
C GLY A 712 -12.48 -31.89 5.25
N PHE A 713 -12.94 -31.07 4.30
CA PHE A 713 -13.76 -29.91 4.58
C PHE A 713 -15.24 -30.30 4.84
N ALA A 714 -15.85 -31.11 3.96
CA ALA A 714 -17.20 -31.60 4.13
C ALA A 714 -17.25 -32.92 4.92
N LYS A 715 -17.66 -32.85 6.19
CA LYS A 715 -17.66 -34.04 7.07
C LYS A 715 -18.97 -34.81 7.11
N GLY A 716 -20.11 -34.14 7.04
CA GLY A 716 -21.44 -34.74 7.22
C GLY A 716 -21.68 -35.26 8.65
N THR A 717 -22.88 -35.75 8.91
CA THR A 717 -23.29 -36.35 10.19
C THR A 717 -24.07 -37.64 9.94
N ASN A 718 -23.67 -38.73 10.58
CA ASN A 718 -24.30 -40.05 10.42
C ASN A 718 -24.43 -40.52 8.95
N GLY A 719 -23.42 -40.23 8.13
CA GLY A 719 -23.39 -40.56 6.71
C GLY A 719 -24.25 -39.69 5.81
N LYS A 720 -24.84 -38.61 6.33
CA LYS A 720 -25.64 -37.62 5.60
C LYS A 720 -24.93 -36.28 5.56
N PHE A 721 -25.12 -35.56 4.44
CA PHE A 721 -24.53 -34.22 4.19
C PHE A 721 -25.52 -33.09 4.40
N TYR A 722 -26.80 -33.36 4.24
CA TYR A 722 -27.86 -32.35 4.27
C TYR A 722 -27.64 -31.22 3.27
N PRO A 723 -27.62 -31.48 1.95
CA PRO A 723 -27.18 -30.55 0.91
C PRO A 723 -27.88 -29.19 0.95
N ASP A 724 -29.18 -29.16 1.29
CA ASP A 724 -30.03 -27.97 1.29
C ASP A 724 -30.10 -27.26 2.67
N HIS A 725 -29.39 -27.77 3.68
CA HIS A 725 -29.34 -27.11 4.99
C HIS A 725 -28.64 -25.77 4.89
N MET A 726 -29.36 -24.69 5.27
CA MET A 726 -28.81 -23.34 5.33
C MET A 726 -27.96 -23.17 6.59
N LEU A 727 -26.72 -22.75 6.43
CA LEU A 727 -25.80 -22.56 7.55
C LEU A 727 -26.16 -21.30 8.34
N THR A 728 -26.16 -21.43 9.65
CA THR A 728 -26.09 -20.27 10.55
C THR A 728 -24.66 -19.72 10.62
N ARG A 729 -24.53 -18.48 11.09
CA ARG A 729 -23.21 -17.84 11.29
C ARG A 729 -22.32 -18.66 12.24
N ALA A 730 -22.92 -19.21 13.31
CA ALA A 730 -22.20 -20.07 14.25
C ALA A 730 -21.73 -21.39 13.60
N GLU A 731 -22.54 -22.01 12.74
CA GLU A 731 -22.18 -23.24 12.02
C GLU A 731 -21.07 -22.99 10.99
N ALA A 732 -21.10 -21.87 10.29
CA ALA A 732 -20.04 -21.49 9.36
C ALA A 732 -18.67 -21.33 10.09
N MET A 733 -18.66 -20.66 11.24
CA MET A 733 -17.45 -20.52 12.04
C MET A 733 -16.96 -21.87 12.60
N GLN A 734 -17.89 -22.74 13.02
CA GLN A 734 -17.54 -24.11 13.45
C GLN A 734 -16.89 -24.91 12.33
N LEU A 735 -17.41 -24.78 11.11
CA LEU A 735 -16.92 -25.51 9.95
C LEU A 735 -15.46 -25.13 9.61
N VAL A 736 -15.16 -23.83 9.54
CA VAL A 736 -13.80 -23.35 9.26
C VAL A 736 -12.84 -23.66 10.41
N TYR A 737 -13.30 -23.60 11.66
CA TYR A 737 -12.51 -24.00 12.82
C TYR A 737 -12.15 -25.50 12.77
N ASP A 738 -13.15 -26.36 12.50
CA ASP A 738 -12.94 -27.81 12.40
C ASP A 738 -12.00 -28.18 11.24
N TYR A 739 -12.07 -27.43 10.14
CA TYR A 739 -11.14 -27.61 9.03
C TYR A 739 -9.71 -27.28 9.45
N VAL A 740 -9.49 -26.08 10.01
CA VAL A 740 -8.16 -25.69 10.52
C VAL A 740 -7.62 -26.70 11.53
N LYS A 741 -8.46 -27.19 12.44
CA LYS A 741 -8.08 -28.16 13.45
C LYS A 741 -7.72 -29.53 12.86
N SER A 742 -8.30 -29.89 11.70
CA SER A 742 -8.00 -31.16 11.02
C SER A 742 -6.66 -31.15 10.29
N LEU A 743 -6.04 -29.99 10.10
CA LEU A 743 -4.74 -29.83 9.44
C LEU A 743 -3.55 -29.78 10.41
N GLN A 744 -3.82 -29.80 11.73
CA GLN A 744 -2.81 -29.84 12.79
C GLN A 744 -2.40 -31.28 13.10
#